data_5913871272e6efd5553d53f898fcf025
#
_entry.id   5913871272e6efd5553d53f898fcf025
#
_cell.length_a   1.000
_cell.length_b   1.000
_cell.length_c   1.000
_cell.angle_alpha   90.00
_cell.angle_beta   90.00
_cell.angle_gamma   90.00
#
_symmetry.space_group_name_H-M   'P 1'
#
loop_
_entity.id
_entity.type
_entity.pdbx_description
1 polymer ?
#
loop_
_entity_poly.entity_id
_entity_poly.type
_entity_poly.pdbx_seq_one_letter_code
_entity_poly.pdbx_strand_id
1 'polypeptide(L)'
;MFLRCKVRRKDGKQHRYWSVVENTRTARGRVVQRHVLDLGEINGTQELAWRRSIAVLEDGAVQPRTLSLFPEDRCEGLLADASIVRVKLSEVQLRRPRQWGACWLALLLWRELQLDLFWCKRLGVSRKGTRWDQVLFVLVAYRLLAPGSEWRLHREWFQRSALADLLGEDAGLAEIHKLYRCHDRLLAHKQAVFDHLAGRWRDLFNISYDVLLYDLTSTYFEADPPFPEGDKRRFGYSRDHRPDCVQIVIALVVTPEGLPLAYEVLPGNTSDKTTLRPFLDHIERQYGKARRVWLMDRGVPTEEVLAEMRAADPPVHYLVGTPKGRLTRLEKQLIAQPWQEARPGVQVKLLAQESELYVLAQSRDRVAKERAMRRRQLKRLWARLKQLSTMQLTREELLMKLGAARDQSRSAWRLVVIEMAADSATFSYRLDRNKLRQARSREGRYLLRTNLVEEDPAKLWSHYLLLVAVEEAFKNLKGDLAIRPVFHQLEARIEAHIFIAFLAYCLHVTLARRLHALAPGLTPRSVLEKFAAAQMIDVHLPTTDGRELVLTRYTEPEPELNLLLKKLKLEMPAQNHRQRARATNPAVVPTFGGPPQQYQRFRSFKMLESAKLGPRPRHLENHSTSIGSATLVETASSAKRACPRFSISSRGGRSNAR
;
A
#
# COMPACT_ATOMS: atom_id res chain seq x y z
N MET A 1 29.96 -6.28 5.94
CA MET A 1 28.65 -6.58 5.29
C MET A 1 28.88 -6.94 3.81
N PHE A 2 28.03 -7.76 3.17
CA PHE A 2 28.17 -8.10 1.74
C PHE A 2 26.82 -8.43 1.11
N LEU A 3 26.78 -8.39 -0.23
CA LEU A 3 25.59 -8.75 -0.99
C LEU A 3 25.53 -10.27 -1.20
N ARG A 4 24.38 -10.85 -0.88
CA ARG A 4 24.04 -12.25 -1.13
C ARG A 4 22.92 -12.37 -2.15
N CYS A 5 23.12 -13.17 -3.18
CA CYS A 5 22.09 -13.50 -4.16
C CYS A 5 21.48 -14.88 -3.90
N LYS A 6 20.16 -14.97 -3.93
CA LYS A 6 19.41 -16.22 -3.89
C LYS A 6 18.57 -16.36 -5.16
N VAL A 7 18.85 -17.37 -5.94
CA VAL A 7 18.10 -17.65 -7.17
C VAL A 7 16.91 -18.54 -6.85
N ARG A 8 15.73 -18.17 -7.32
CA ARG A 8 14.51 -18.97 -7.24
C ARG A 8 13.89 -19.11 -8.62
N ARG A 9 13.39 -20.29 -8.93
CA ARG A 9 12.60 -20.53 -10.14
C ARG A 9 11.11 -20.48 -9.80
N LYS A 10 10.38 -19.58 -10.41
CA LYS A 10 8.95 -19.41 -10.23
C LYS A 10 8.28 -19.15 -11.59
N ASP A 11 7.19 -19.84 -11.88
CA ASP A 11 6.42 -19.69 -13.12
C ASP A 11 7.24 -19.78 -14.42
N GLY A 12 8.27 -20.65 -14.44
CA GLY A 12 9.14 -20.86 -15.60
C GLY A 12 10.27 -19.83 -15.76
N LYS A 13 10.35 -18.82 -14.89
CA LYS A 13 11.41 -17.81 -14.87
C LYS A 13 12.37 -18.00 -13.70
N GLN A 14 13.61 -17.54 -13.91
CA GLN A 14 14.60 -17.37 -12.86
C GLN A 14 14.46 -15.99 -12.24
N HIS A 15 14.30 -15.94 -10.91
CA HIS A 15 14.24 -14.72 -10.13
C HIS A 15 15.47 -14.66 -9.22
N ARG A 16 16.19 -13.54 -9.24
CA ARG A 16 17.36 -13.30 -8.40
C ARG A 16 16.99 -12.34 -7.28
N TYR A 17 16.95 -12.85 -6.06
CA TYR A 17 16.67 -12.06 -4.86
C TYR A 17 17.97 -11.71 -4.17
N TRP A 18 18.16 -10.44 -3.89
CA TRP A 18 19.35 -9.92 -3.28
C TRP A 18 19.08 -9.47 -1.85
N SER A 19 20.05 -9.65 -0.97
CA SER A 19 20.02 -9.17 0.40
C SER A 19 21.41 -8.72 0.85
N VAL A 20 21.45 -7.70 1.70
CA VAL A 20 22.65 -7.32 2.43
C VAL A 20 22.73 -8.19 3.68
N VAL A 21 23.86 -8.83 3.90
CA VAL A 21 24.09 -9.74 5.01
C VAL A 21 25.41 -9.43 5.69
N GLU A 22 25.49 -9.74 6.98
CA GLU A 22 26.75 -9.68 7.75
C GLU A 22 27.03 -11.00 8.47
N ASN A 23 28.28 -11.32 8.68
CA ASN A 23 28.69 -12.46 9.48
C ASN A 23 29.01 -12.00 10.90
N THR A 24 28.31 -12.57 11.88
CA THR A 24 28.52 -12.30 13.30
C THR A 24 29.05 -13.56 13.98
N ARG A 25 30.11 -13.42 14.79
CA ARG A 25 30.58 -14.53 15.62
C ARG A 25 29.81 -14.56 16.93
N THR A 26 29.26 -15.74 17.24
CA THR A 26 28.63 -15.98 18.53
C THR A 26 29.67 -16.19 19.62
N ALA A 27 29.30 -16.05 20.88
CA ALA A 27 30.13 -16.31 22.05
C ALA A 27 30.78 -17.74 22.08
N ARG A 28 30.19 -18.68 21.31
CA ARG A 28 30.70 -20.06 21.15
C ARG A 28 31.56 -20.23 19.89
N GLY A 29 32.06 -19.14 19.29
CA GLY A 29 32.94 -19.17 18.12
C GLY A 29 32.27 -19.51 16.78
N ARG A 30 30.98 -19.84 16.75
CA ARG A 30 30.25 -20.10 15.49
C ARG A 30 29.97 -18.80 14.76
N VAL A 31 30.15 -18.83 13.44
CA VAL A 31 29.76 -17.73 12.56
C VAL A 31 28.28 -17.91 12.19
N VAL A 32 27.46 -16.91 12.51
CA VAL A 32 26.06 -16.85 12.11
C VAL A 32 25.89 -15.69 11.13
N GLN A 33 25.20 -15.95 10.02
CA GLN A 33 24.90 -14.94 9.03
C GLN A 33 23.58 -14.22 9.38
N ARG A 34 23.67 -12.94 9.63
CA ARG A 34 22.53 -12.06 9.89
C ARG A 34 22.11 -11.37 8.60
N HIS A 35 20.81 -11.38 8.29
CA HIS A 35 20.24 -10.58 7.23
C HIS A 35 20.04 -9.14 7.71
N VAL A 36 20.68 -8.20 7.03
CA VAL A 36 20.60 -6.76 7.35
C VAL A 36 19.47 -6.09 6.57
N LEU A 37 19.46 -6.27 5.25
CA LEU A 37 18.42 -5.72 4.36
C LEU A 37 18.02 -6.74 3.31
N ASP A 38 16.74 -6.81 2.97
CA ASP A 38 16.22 -7.56 1.83
C ASP A 38 15.90 -6.59 0.67
N LEU A 39 16.63 -6.71 -0.43
CA LEU A 39 16.56 -5.80 -1.57
C LEU A 39 15.57 -6.27 -2.64
N GLY A 40 15.10 -7.52 -2.56
CA GLY A 40 14.27 -8.10 -3.60
C GLY A 40 15.02 -8.34 -4.91
N GLU A 41 14.35 -8.15 -6.03
CA GLU A 41 14.95 -8.27 -7.37
C GLU A 41 15.55 -6.93 -7.80
N ILE A 42 16.86 -6.87 -8.00
CA ILE A 42 17.58 -5.70 -8.48
C ILE A 42 18.37 -6.04 -9.76
N ASN A 43 18.59 -5.05 -10.62
CA ASN A 43 19.36 -5.19 -11.84
C ASN A 43 20.87 -5.02 -11.58
N GLY A 44 21.71 -5.29 -12.59
CA GLY A 44 23.18 -5.24 -12.45
C GLY A 44 23.72 -3.86 -12.06
N THR A 45 23.12 -2.77 -12.55
CA THR A 45 23.52 -1.40 -12.18
C THR A 45 23.22 -1.10 -10.71
N GLN A 46 22.07 -1.57 -10.24
CA GLN A 46 21.66 -1.44 -8.85
C GLN A 46 22.52 -2.29 -7.92
N GLU A 47 22.90 -3.49 -8.35
CA GLU A 47 23.85 -4.35 -7.62
C GLU A 47 25.19 -3.64 -7.42
N LEU A 48 25.75 -3.05 -8.49
CA LEU A 48 27.00 -2.30 -8.40
C LEU A 48 26.92 -1.10 -7.46
N ALA A 49 25.79 -0.38 -7.48
CA ALA A 49 25.54 0.75 -6.56
C ALA A 49 25.54 0.30 -5.10
N TRP A 50 24.92 -0.84 -4.78
CA TRP A 50 24.92 -1.40 -3.43
C TRP A 50 26.30 -1.90 -3.00
N ARG A 51 27.07 -2.55 -3.89
CA ARG A 51 28.45 -2.97 -3.60
C ARG A 51 29.34 -1.80 -3.23
N ARG A 52 29.28 -0.69 -4.00
CA ARG A 52 30.03 0.54 -3.70
C ARG A 52 29.64 1.14 -2.33
N SER A 53 28.35 1.13 -1.99
CA SER A 53 27.89 1.68 -0.72
C SER A 53 28.34 0.86 0.49
N ILE A 54 28.39 -0.46 0.36
CA ILE A 54 28.88 -1.35 1.41
C ILE A 54 30.38 -1.14 1.61
N ALA A 55 31.16 -1.00 0.55
CA ALA A 55 32.60 -0.71 0.62
C ALA A 55 32.88 0.61 1.36
N VAL A 56 32.15 1.70 1.02
CA VAL A 56 32.29 3.00 1.71
C VAL A 56 31.97 2.91 3.20
N LEU A 57 31.04 2.05 3.60
CA LEU A 57 30.71 1.83 5.01
C LEU A 57 31.78 1.06 5.78
N GLU A 58 32.44 0.09 5.13
CA GLU A 58 33.51 -0.70 5.73
C GLU A 58 34.79 0.14 5.89
N ASP A 59 35.09 0.96 4.88
CA ASP A 59 36.25 1.87 4.92
C ASP A 59 36.05 3.05 5.90
N GLY A 60 34.82 3.44 6.18
CA GLY A 60 34.44 4.51 7.10
C GLY A 60 34.25 4.07 8.55
N ALA A 61 34.50 2.81 8.89
CA ALA A 61 34.46 2.34 10.28
C ALA A 61 35.60 2.99 11.05
N VAL A 62 35.27 4.11 11.71
CA VAL A 62 36.16 4.73 12.74
C VAL A 62 36.51 3.63 13.72
N GLN A 63 37.79 3.34 13.87
CA GLN A 63 38.28 2.46 14.92
C GLN A 63 37.71 2.95 16.28
N PRO A 64 37.13 2.07 17.08
CA PRO A 64 36.66 2.47 18.38
C PRO A 64 37.85 3.00 19.18
N ARG A 65 37.95 4.31 19.37
CA ARG A 65 38.83 4.87 20.37
C ARG A 65 38.29 4.37 21.70
N THR A 66 39.04 3.51 22.32
CA THR A 66 38.84 3.12 23.71
C THR A 66 38.99 4.38 24.54
N LEU A 67 37.88 5.05 24.82
CA LEU A 67 37.87 6.09 25.83
C LEU A 67 38.01 5.39 27.18
N SER A 68 39.15 5.56 27.84
CA SER A 68 39.37 5.14 29.20
C SER A 68 38.22 5.69 30.07
N LEU A 69 37.51 4.81 30.76
CA LEU A 69 36.39 5.15 31.65
C LEU A 69 36.84 5.88 32.91
N PHE A 70 38.14 5.91 33.18
CA PHE A 70 38.75 6.56 34.35
C PHE A 70 40.06 7.25 33.95
N PRO A 71 40.03 8.49 33.48
CA PRO A 71 41.25 9.29 33.45
C PRO A 71 41.40 9.90 34.83
N GLU A 72 42.34 9.37 35.62
CA GLU A 72 42.71 9.89 36.93
C GLU A 72 43.25 11.32 36.86
N ASP A 73 43.54 11.85 35.69
CA ASP A 73 44.19 13.14 35.45
C ASP A 73 43.26 14.27 34.98
N ARG A 74 41.94 14.16 35.14
CA ARG A 74 41.02 15.24 34.76
C ARG A 74 40.30 15.92 35.92
N CYS A 75 40.94 16.05 37.04
CA CYS A 75 40.44 16.86 38.17
C CYS A 75 40.82 18.32 38.10
N GLU A 76 41.58 18.77 37.12
CA GLU A 76 41.92 20.19 36.99
C GLU A 76 41.04 20.86 35.93
N GLY A 77 40.17 21.77 36.38
CA GLY A 77 39.53 22.77 35.54
C GLY A 77 38.05 22.59 35.24
N LEU A 78 37.26 21.98 36.11
CA LEU A 78 35.83 22.15 36.05
C LEU A 78 35.45 23.55 36.51
N LEU A 79 35.20 24.42 35.55
CA LEU A 79 34.73 25.80 35.74
C LEU A 79 33.54 25.85 36.71
N ALA A 80 33.55 26.81 37.60
CA ALA A 80 32.61 27.02 38.70
C ALA A 80 31.14 27.22 38.32
N ASP A 81 30.77 27.15 37.02
CA ASP A 81 29.43 27.40 36.52
C ASP A 81 28.65 26.15 35.99
N ALA A 82 29.24 24.97 35.99
CA ALA A 82 28.52 23.76 35.67
C ALA A 82 27.85 23.21 36.94
N SER A 83 26.54 23.31 37.03
CA SER A 83 25.77 22.63 38.09
C SER A 83 25.92 21.12 37.94
N ILE A 84 26.87 20.55 38.69
CA ILE A 84 27.11 19.11 38.76
C ILE A 84 25.98 18.50 39.61
N VAL A 85 25.23 17.58 39.03
CA VAL A 85 24.19 16.86 39.73
C VAL A 85 24.57 15.39 39.89
N ARG A 86 24.61 14.90 41.14
CA ARG A 86 24.87 13.49 41.44
C ARG A 86 23.61 12.65 41.17
N VAL A 87 23.74 11.62 40.32
CA VAL A 87 22.66 10.73 39.93
C VAL A 87 22.80 9.37 40.60
N LYS A 88 21.69 8.80 41.06
CA LYS A 88 21.62 7.45 41.60
C LYS A 88 21.48 6.46 40.43
N LEU A 89 22.57 5.90 39.95
CA LEU A 89 22.59 5.02 38.75
C LEU A 89 21.74 3.75 38.94
N SER A 90 21.63 3.18 40.14
CA SER A 90 20.81 2.00 40.43
C SER A 90 19.31 2.25 40.32
N GLU A 91 18.87 3.50 40.36
CA GLU A 91 17.47 3.91 40.31
C GLU A 91 17.07 4.50 38.94
N VAL A 92 17.96 4.44 37.94
CA VAL A 92 17.66 4.92 36.57
C VAL A 92 16.53 4.12 35.95
N GLN A 93 15.53 4.80 35.37
CA GLN A 93 14.38 4.17 34.76
C GLN A 93 14.19 4.66 33.33
N LEU A 94 13.88 3.75 32.44
CA LEU A 94 13.48 4.02 31.06
C LEU A 94 11.96 3.93 30.94
N ARG A 95 11.31 5.02 30.54
CA ARG A 95 9.84 5.10 30.46
C ARG A 95 9.39 5.59 29.11
N ARG A 96 8.13 5.29 28.75
CA ARG A 96 7.41 5.80 27.57
C ARG A 96 8.16 5.59 26.26
N PRO A 97 8.45 4.33 25.83
CA PRO A 97 9.00 4.08 24.50
C PRO A 97 7.96 4.52 23.45
N ARG A 98 8.40 5.36 22.49
CA ARG A 98 7.58 5.92 21.42
C ARG A 98 8.27 5.70 20.08
N GLN A 99 7.50 5.33 19.06
CA GLN A 99 7.98 5.22 17.69
C GLN A 99 8.40 6.60 17.18
N TRP A 100 9.70 6.80 16.97
CA TRP A 100 10.23 8.11 16.59
C TRP A 100 10.67 8.15 15.12
N GLY A 101 11.53 7.23 14.66
CA GLY A 101 12.19 7.34 13.37
C GLY A 101 11.22 7.35 12.19
N ALA A 102 10.21 6.47 12.18
CA ALA A 102 9.20 6.46 11.11
C ALA A 102 8.32 7.73 11.14
N CYS A 103 7.99 8.24 12.35
CA CYS A 103 7.26 9.50 12.50
C CYS A 103 8.08 10.70 11.99
N TRP A 104 9.36 10.72 12.29
CA TRP A 104 10.30 11.72 11.80
C TRP A 104 10.43 11.68 10.27
N LEU A 105 10.59 10.48 9.68
CA LEU A 105 10.64 10.33 8.21
C LEU A 105 9.34 10.82 7.54
N ALA A 106 8.17 10.48 8.12
CA ALA A 106 6.90 10.99 7.61
C ALA A 106 6.82 12.52 7.66
N LEU A 107 7.33 13.15 8.73
CA LEU A 107 7.40 14.60 8.87
C LEU A 107 8.36 15.23 7.85
N LEU A 108 9.49 14.59 7.56
CA LEU A 108 10.41 15.06 6.53
C LEU A 108 9.75 15.06 5.14
N LEU A 109 9.08 13.96 4.78
CA LEU A 109 8.36 13.86 3.51
C LEU A 109 7.23 14.90 3.40
N TRP A 110 6.51 15.15 4.50
CA TRP A 110 5.48 16.18 4.57
C TRP A 110 6.03 17.58 4.30
N ARG A 111 7.17 17.90 4.91
CA ARG A 111 7.89 19.17 4.71
C ARG A 111 8.54 19.28 3.33
N GLU A 112 9.04 18.18 2.78
CA GLU A 112 9.59 18.15 1.44
C GLU A 112 8.54 18.51 0.39
N LEU A 113 7.32 18.03 0.55
CA LEU A 113 6.19 18.42 -0.26
C LEU A 113 5.63 19.81 0.10
N GLN A 114 6.22 20.50 1.11
CA GLN A 114 5.76 21.79 1.63
C GLN A 114 4.27 21.79 2.03
N LEU A 115 3.77 20.63 2.43
CA LEU A 115 2.39 20.48 2.88
C LEU A 115 2.15 21.14 4.24
N ASP A 116 3.17 21.27 5.08
CA ASP A 116 3.15 22.02 6.33
C ASP A 116 2.85 23.51 6.07
N LEU A 117 3.57 24.15 5.14
CA LEU A 117 3.35 25.52 4.75
C LEU A 117 2.01 25.72 4.04
N PHE A 118 1.65 24.79 3.15
CA PHE A 118 0.38 24.83 2.43
C PHE A 118 -0.82 24.82 3.37
N TRP A 119 -0.85 23.87 4.32
CA TRP A 119 -1.99 23.68 5.20
C TRP A 119 -2.04 24.70 6.34
N CYS A 120 -0.90 25.13 6.85
CA CYS A 120 -0.83 26.20 7.86
C CYS A 120 -1.56 27.47 7.39
N LYS A 121 -1.38 27.85 6.11
CA LYS A 121 -2.06 29.02 5.53
C LYS A 121 -3.55 28.84 5.34
N ARG A 122 -4.04 27.61 5.10
CA ARG A 122 -5.44 27.32 4.73
C ARG A 122 -6.34 26.89 5.87
N LEU A 123 -5.82 26.08 6.77
CA LEU A 123 -6.64 25.57 7.88
C LEU A 123 -6.65 26.50 9.09
N GLY A 124 -5.62 27.33 9.24
CA GLY A 124 -5.51 28.28 10.32
C GLY A 124 -5.54 27.66 11.71
N VAL A 125 -5.36 28.50 12.72
CA VAL A 125 -5.51 28.13 14.14
C VAL A 125 -6.92 28.47 14.58
N SER A 126 -7.60 27.57 15.30
CA SER A 126 -8.94 27.86 15.82
C SER A 126 -8.87 28.90 16.95
N ARG A 127 -10.01 29.55 17.25
CA ARG A 127 -10.13 30.47 18.42
C ARG A 127 -9.71 29.82 19.75
N LYS A 128 -9.79 28.47 19.83
CA LYS A 128 -9.36 27.66 21.00
C LYS A 128 -7.93 27.14 20.88
N GLY A 129 -7.11 27.68 19.99
CA GLY A 129 -5.70 27.28 19.78
C GLY A 129 -5.48 25.96 19.04
N THR A 130 -6.50 25.31 18.48
CA THR A 130 -6.31 24.04 17.76
C THR A 130 -5.57 24.27 16.45
N ARG A 131 -4.45 23.62 16.26
CA ARG A 131 -3.61 23.58 15.05
C ARG A 131 -4.16 22.51 14.09
N TRP A 132 -5.12 22.92 13.22
CA TRP A 132 -5.76 21.98 12.29
C TRP A 132 -4.81 21.39 11.26
N ASP A 133 -3.80 22.13 10.86
CA ASP A 133 -2.70 21.68 10.00
C ASP A 133 -1.95 20.48 10.61
N GLN A 134 -1.69 20.55 11.93
CA GLN A 134 -1.01 19.46 12.64
C GLN A 134 -1.94 18.28 12.91
N VAL A 135 -3.24 18.52 13.19
CA VAL A 135 -4.23 17.43 13.28
C VAL A 135 -4.32 16.66 11.97
N LEU A 136 -4.31 17.37 10.83
CA LEU A 136 -4.27 16.74 9.51
C LEU A 136 -3.01 15.91 9.31
N PHE A 137 -1.85 16.48 9.65
CA PHE A 137 -0.59 15.72 9.54
C PHE A 137 -0.62 14.44 10.39
N VAL A 138 -1.17 14.47 11.61
CA VAL A 138 -1.34 13.28 12.47
C VAL A 138 -2.19 12.22 11.77
N LEU A 139 -3.32 12.61 11.14
CA LEU A 139 -4.18 11.69 10.39
C LEU A 139 -3.44 11.07 9.21
N VAL A 140 -2.69 11.86 8.45
CA VAL A 140 -1.93 11.41 7.27
C VAL A 140 -0.76 10.50 7.68
N ALA A 141 0.01 10.89 8.71
CA ALA A 141 1.10 10.08 9.24
C ALA A 141 0.60 8.74 9.79
N TYR A 142 -0.52 8.74 10.51
CA TYR A 142 -1.16 7.51 10.98
C TYR A 142 -1.57 6.61 9.82
N ARG A 143 -2.18 7.17 8.77
CA ARG A 143 -2.57 6.42 7.57
C ARG A 143 -1.36 5.81 6.86
N LEU A 144 -0.23 6.49 6.84
CA LEU A 144 1.01 6.01 6.24
C LEU A 144 1.69 4.90 7.07
N LEU A 145 1.73 5.05 8.41
CA LEU A 145 2.58 4.24 9.29
C LEU A 145 1.84 3.06 9.93
N ALA A 146 0.60 3.25 10.35
CA ALA A 146 -0.19 2.25 11.09
C ALA A 146 -1.68 2.36 10.79
N PRO A 147 -2.09 2.24 9.51
CA PRO A 147 -3.45 2.55 9.08
C PRO A 147 -4.53 1.83 9.90
N GLY A 148 -5.57 2.56 10.28
CA GLY A 148 -6.67 2.07 11.09
C GLY A 148 -7.74 3.13 11.28
N SER A 149 -8.64 2.92 12.26
CA SER A 149 -9.68 3.87 12.59
C SER A 149 -9.16 5.04 13.42
N GLU A 150 -9.85 6.18 13.37
CA GLU A 150 -9.56 7.36 14.19
C GLU A 150 -9.67 7.06 15.70
N TRP A 151 -10.53 6.10 16.07
CA TRP A 151 -10.63 5.60 17.44
C TRP A 151 -9.34 4.94 17.92
N ARG A 152 -8.74 4.06 17.10
CA ARG A 152 -7.45 3.43 17.39
C ARG A 152 -6.33 4.45 17.42
N LEU A 153 -6.34 5.42 16.50
CA LEU A 153 -5.40 6.55 16.51
C LEU A 153 -5.44 7.27 17.85
N HIS A 154 -6.63 7.70 18.28
CA HIS A 154 -6.86 8.43 19.53
C HIS A 154 -6.46 7.64 20.78
N ARG A 155 -6.90 6.37 20.88
CA ARG A 155 -6.76 5.55 22.10
C ARG A 155 -5.39 4.91 22.27
N GLU A 156 -4.76 4.54 21.18
CA GLU A 156 -3.60 3.67 21.24
C GLU A 156 -2.36 4.26 20.55
N TRP A 157 -2.48 4.53 19.26
CA TRP A 157 -1.29 4.76 18.44
C TRP A 157 -0.63 6.11 18.70
N PHE A 158 -1.40 7.18 18.89
CA PHE A 158 -0.83 8.52 19.09
C PHE A 158 0.09 8.58 20.30
N GLN A 159 -0.29 7.95 21.40
CA GLN A 159 0.51 7.90 22.62
C GLN A 159 1.79 7.07 22.49
N ARG A 160 1.80 6.09 21.58
CA ARG A 160 2.96 5.25 21.25
C ARG A 160 3.81 5.85 20.12
N SER A 161 3.39 6.95 19.53
CA SER A 161 4.13 7.71 18.51
C SER A 161 4.85 8.89 19.13
N ALA A 162 5.95 9.34 18.53
CA ALA A 162 6.65 10.55 18.95
C ALA A 162 6.11 11.81 18.23
N LEU A 163 4.90 11.77 17.66
CA LEU A 163 4.35 12.91 16.92
C LEU A 163 4.11 14.13 17.80
N ALA A 164 3.65 13.93 19.05
CA ALA A 164 3.52 15.03 20.01
C ALA A 164 4.85 15.73 20.25
N ASP A 165 5.93 14.97 20.47
CA ASP A 165 7.27 15.50 20.70
C ASP A 165 7.83 16.19 19.44
N LEU A 166 7.63 15.61 18.25
CA LEU A 166 8.09 16.15 16.96
C LEU A 166 7.37 17.44 16.56
N LEU A 167 6.09 17.57 16.93
CA LEU A 167 5.27 18.75 16.64
C LEU A 167 5.31 19.81 17.75
N GLY A 168 5.88 19.47 18.91
CA GLY A 168 5.89 20.37 20.08
C GLY A 168 4.52 20.54 20.75
N GLU A 169 3.67 19.52 20.63
CA GLU A 169 2.27 19.52 21.11
C GLU A 169 2.04 18.44 22.19
N ASP A 170 0.83 18.34 22.67
CA ASP A 170 0.42 17.34 23.66
C ASP A 170 -0.58 16.32 23.12
N ALA A 171 -1.07 15.45 24.00
CA ALA A 171 -2.07 14.43 23.66
C ALA A 171 -3.40 15.02 23.18
N GLY A 172 -3.70 16.26 23.50
CA GLY A 172 -4.90 16.97 23.07
C GLY A 172 -4.97 17.19 21.54
N LEU A 173 -3.84 17.04 20.82
CA LEU A 173 -3.83 17.14 19.37
C LEU A 173 -4.66 16.03 18.71
N ALA A 174 -4.62 14.81 19.23
CA ALA A 174 -5.32 13.65 18.69
C ALA A 174 -6.65 13.32 19.42
N GLU A 175 -7.32 14.31 20.01
CA GLU A 175 -8.64 14.11 20.55
C GLU A 175 -9.66 13.72 19.48
N ILE A 176 -10.50 12.73 19.75
CA ILE A 176 -11.40 12.10 18.77
C ILE A 176 -12.28 13.12 18.03
N HIS A 177 -12.82 14.11 18.74
CA HIS A 177 -13.66 15.13 18.12
C HIS A 177 -12.85 16.08 17.21
N LYS A 178 -11.58 16.32 17.49
CA LYS A 178 -10.70 17.10 16.62
C LYS A 178 -10.38 16.34 15.34
N LEU A 179 -10.13 15.03 15.44
CA LEU A 179 -9.89 14.17 14.28
C LEU A 179 -11.07 14.21 13.32
N TYR A 180 -12.31 13.97 13.80
CA TYR A 180 -13.50 14.04 12.94
C TYR A 180 -13.79 15.44 12.39
N ARG A 181 -13.60 16.50 13.17
CA ARG A 181 -13.77 17.88 12.70
C ARG A 181 -12.72 18.30 11.68
N CYS A 182 -11.56 17.66 11.69
CA CYS A 182 -10.55 17.88 10.66
C CYS A 182 -11.07 17.40 9.30
N HIS A 183 -11.69 16.21 9.21
CA HIS A 183 -12.31 15.71 7.99
C HIS A 183 -13.29 16.72 7.37
N ASP A 184 -14.12 17.36 8.20
CA ASP A 184 -15.14 18.31 7.74
C ASP A 184 -14.56 19.58 7.09
N ARG A 185 -13.24 19.81 7.18
CA ARG A 185 -12.55 21.02 6.68
C ARG A 185 -11.73 20.82 5.41
N LEU A 186 -11.53 19.58 4.97
CA LEU A 186 -10.49 19.27 3.98
C LEU A 186 -10.93 19.50 2.53
N LEU A 187 -12.18 19.08 2.20
CA LEU A 187 -12.62 18.99 0.80
C LEU A 187 -12.66 20.32 0.06
N ALA A 188 -12.89 21.42 0.77
CA ALA A 188 -12.86 22.76 0.20
C ALA A 188 -11.49 23.13 -0.40
N HIS A 189 -10.43 22.42 -0.01
CA HIS A 189 -9.07 22.67 -0.44
C HIS A 189 -8.53 21.62 -1.41
N LYS A 190 -9.34 20.64 -1.81
CA LYS A 190 -8.95 19.47 -2.63
C LYS A 190 -8.24 19.90 -3.90
N GLN A 191 -8.85 20.80 -4.68
CA GLN A 191 -8.28 21.29 -5.94
C GLN A 191 -6.94 22.01 -5.72
N ALA A 192 -6.89 22.92 -4.77
CA ALA A 192 -5.68 23.68 -4.47
C ALA A 192 -4.49 22.79 -4.04
N VAL A 193 -4.78 21.63 -3.39
CA VAL A 193 -3.74 20.63 -3.07
C VAL A 193 -3.22 19.94 -4.33
N PHE A 194 -4.10 19.61 -5.27
CA PHE A 194 -3.66 18.99 -6.52
C PHE A 194 -2.71 19.91 -7.30
N ASP A 195 -3.06 21.21 -7.42
CA ASP A 195 -2.22 22.20 -8.07
C ASP A 195 -0.87 22.38 -7.36
N HIS A 196 -0.90 22.44 -6.01
CA HIS A 196 0.30 22.55 -5.21
C HIS A 196 1.23 21.33 -5.39
N LEU A 197 0.69 20.10 -5.31
CA LEU A 197 1.46 18.88 -5.47
C LEU A 197 2.04 18.74 -6.87
N ALA A 198 1.28 19.08 -7.90
CA ALA A 198 1.78 19.08 -9.27
C ALA A 198 2.99 20.03 -9.44
N GLY A 199 2.93 21.23 -8.86
CA GLY A 199 4.06 22.15 -8.82
C GLY A 199 5.27 21.54 -8.11
N ARG A 200 5.05 20.97 -6.90
CA ARG A 200 6.13 20.40 -6.10
C ARG A 200 6.82 19.22 -6.78
N TRP A 201 6.08 18.31 -7.43
CA TRP A 201 6.69 17.18 -8.14
C TRP A 201 7.48 17.60 -9.38
N ARG A 202 7.04 18.67 -10.08
CA ARG A 202 7.83 19.26 -11.14
C ARG A 202 9.17 19.76 -10.61
N ASP A 203 9.15 20.49 -9.48
CA ASP A 203 10.34 21.05 -8.85
C ASP A 203 11.28 19.96 -8.31
N LEU A 204 10.73 18.93 -7.64
CA LEU A 204 11.50 17.90 -6.97
C LEU A 204 12.07 16.84 -7.91
N PHE A 205 11.33 16.48 -8.96
CA PHE A 205 11.63 15.31 -9.79
C PHE A 205 11.71 15.64 -11.28
N ASN A 206 11.58 16.89 -11.66
CA ASN A 206 11.55 17.37 -13.06
C ASN A 206 10.56 16.56 -13.92
N ILE A 207 9.33 16.39 -13.43
CA ILE A 207 8.28 15.60 -14.08
C ILE A 207 7.62 16.41 -15.20
N SER A 208 7.48 15.78 -16.38
CA SER A 208 6.57 16.26 -17.42
C SER A 208 5.17 15.63 -17.24
N TYR A 209 4.15 16.32 -17.70
CA TYR A 209 2.77 15.84 -17.68
C TYR A 209 2.25 15.50 -19.09
N ASP A 210 3.16 15.08 -19.95
CA ASP A 210 2.87 14.73 -21.34
C ASP A 210 2.19 13.36 -21.47
N VAL A 211 2.45 12.47 -20.51
CA VAL A 211 1.85 11.14 -20.43
C VAL A 211 1.10 11.01 -19.13
N LEU A 212 -0.17 10.63 -19.19
CA LEU A 212 -1.03 10.44 -18.04
C LEU A 212 -1.69 9.06 -18.07
N LEU A 213 -1.80 8.44 -16.91
CA LEU A 213 -2.44 7.15 -16.71
C LEU A 213 -3.76 7.34 -15.98
N TYR A 214 -4.83 6.77 -16.52
CA TYR A 214 -6.15 6.83 -15.93
C TYR A 214 -6.71 5.43 -15.71
N ASP A 215 -7.21 5.17 -14.52
CA ASP A 215 -7.91 3.93 -14.21
C ASP A 215 -8.88 4.14 -13.03
N LEU A 216 -9.76 3.15 -12.83
CA LEU A 216 -10.78 3.13 -11.78
C LEU A 216 -10.62 1.96 -10.84
N THR A 217 -10.92 2.21 -9.58
CA THR A 217 -11.05 1.16 -8.59
C THR A 217 -12.33 1.35 -7.78
N SER A 218 -12.69 0.37 -6.94
CA SER A 218 -13.81 0.50 -5.99
C SER A 218 -13.33 0.22 -4.57
N THR A 219 -14.03 0.79 -3.60
CA THR A 219 -13.93 0.39 -2.20
C THR A 219 -15.32 0.13 -1.65
N TYR A 220 -15.45 -0.95 -0.86
CA TYR A 220 -16.74 -1.39 -0.35
C TYR A 220 -16.97 -0.93 1.10
N PHE A 221 -18.22 -0.96 1.52
CA PHE A 221 -18.66 -0.65 2.88
C PHE A 221 -19.46 -1.84 3.43
N GLU A 222 -19.15 -2.23 4.65
CA GLU A 222 -19.91 -3.22 5.40
C GLU A 222 -21.03 -2.47 6.16
N ALA A 223 -21.95 -1.89 5.39
CA ALA A 223 -23.12 -1.14 5.90
C ALA A 223 -24.30 -1.40 4.99
N ASP A 224 -25.48 -1.51 5.57
CA ASP A 224 -26.72 -1.82 4.88
C ASP A 224 -27.52 -0.54 4.53
N PRO A 225 -28.21 -0.51 3.36
CA PRO A 225 -29.20 0.53 3.07
C PRO A 225 -30.39 0.46 4.05
N PRO A 226 -31.18 1.55 4.17
CA PRO A 226 -31.22 2.70 3.28
C PRO A 226 -30.18 3.77 3.61
N PHE A 227 -29.69 4.46 2.57
CA PHE A 227 -28.83 5.63 2.69
C PHE A 227 -29.61 6.89 2.27
N PRO A 228 -29.15 8.10 2.67
CA PRO A 228 -29.71 9.36 2.22
C PRO A 228 -29.81 9.44 0.69
N GLU A 229 -30.79 10.20 0.19
CA GLU A 229 -30.89 10.49 -1.24
C GLU A 229 -29.61 11.21 -1.72
N GLY A 230 -29.14 10.81 -2.90
CA GLY A 230 -27.88 11.32 -3.46
C GLY A 230 -26.60 10.67 -2.94
N ASP A 231 -26.66 9.81 -1.91
CA ASP A 231 -25.47 9.10 -1.39
C ASP A 231 -24.77 8.29 -2.51
N LYS A 232 -23.44 8.37 -2.56
CA LYS A 232 -22.62 7.68 -3.57
C LYS A 232 -22.48 6.18 -3.33
N ARG A 233 -22.81 5.67 -2.13
CA ARG A 233 -22.78 4.23 -1.83
C ARG A 233 -23.89 3.51 -2.59
N ARG A 234 -23.53 2.67 -3.54
CA ARG A 234 -24.45 1.89 -4.39
C ARG A 234 -23.90 0.49 -4.59
N PHE A 235 -24.79 -0.47 -4.79
CA PHE A 235 -24.40 -1.78 -5.34
C PHE A 235 -23.94 -1.62 -6.78
N GLY A 236 -22.86 -2.32 -7.15
CA GLY A 236 -22.28 -2.23 -8.47
C GLY A 236 -21.28 -3.34 -8.73
N TYR A 237 -20.51 -3.23 -9.81
CA TYR A 237 -19.47 -4.20 -10.13
C TYR A 237 -18.31 -4.11 -9.12
N SER A 238 -18.24 -5.10 -8.23
CA SER A 238 -17.20 -5.13 -7.19
C SER A 238 -15.89 -5.67 -7.74
N ARG A 239 -14.87 -4.80 -7.82
CA ARG A 239 -13.49 -5.19 -8.14
C ARG A 239 -12.80 -5.94 -6.99
N ASP A 240 -13.39 -5.88 -5.80
CA ASP A 240 -12.91 -6.52 -4.58
C ASP A 240 -13.58 -7.87 -4.28
N HIS A 241 -14.43 -8.36 -5.23
CA HIS A 241 -15.18 -9.62 -5.10
C HIS A 241 -16.15 -9.63 -3.89
N ARG A 242 -16.69 -8.46 -3.51
CA ARG A 242 -17.71 -8.27 -2.47
C ARG A 242 -19.01 -7.71 -3.11
N PRO A 243 -19.71 -8.51 -3.93
CA PRO A 243 -20.97 -8.08 -4.54
C PRO A 243 -22.11 -7.91 -3.53
N ASP A 244 -21.93 -8.46 -2.34
CA ASP A 244 -22.79 -8.36 -1.17
C ASP A 244 -22.74 -6.98 -0.48
N CYS A 245 -21.74 -6.17 -0.77
CA CYS A 245 -21.55 -4.86 -0.15
C CYS A 245 -21.80 -3.71 -1.13
N VAL A 246 -22.33 -2.61 -0.61
CA VAL A 246 -22.35 -1.34 -1.33
C VAL A 246 -20.93 -0.80 -1.47
N GLN A 247 -20.69 -0.02 -2.49
CA GLN A 247 -19.36 0.50 -2.82
C GLN A 247 -19.42 1.93 -3.36
N ILE A 248 -18.27 2.55 -3.47
CA ILE A 248 -18.01 3.74 -4.27
C ILE A 248 -16.91 3.42 -5.28
N VAL A 249 -16.86 4.18 -6.37
CA VAL A 249 -15.81 4.08 -7.38
C VAL A 249 -14.85 5.25 -7.17
N ILE A 250 -13.55 4.97 -7.26
CA ILE A 250 -12.48 5.97 -7.19
C ILE A 250 -11.78 5.97 -8.54
N ALA A 251 -11.85 7.10 -9.24
CA ALA A 251 -11.08 7.38 -10.43
C ALA A 251 -9.77 8.08 -10.03
N LEU A 252 -8.65 7.69 -10.63
CA LEU A 252 -7.33 8.21 -10.30
C LEU A 252 -6.54 8.51 -11.57
N VAL A 253 -5.90 9.68 -11.61
CA VAL A 253 -4.92 10.05 -12.61
C VAL A 253 -3.55 10.09 -11.98
N VAL A 254 -2.59 9.41 -12.58
CA VAL A 254 -1.20 9.40 -12.14
C VAL A 254 -0.25 9.64 -13.31
N THR A 255 0.96 10.10 -13.00
CA THR A 255 2.06 10.15 -13.97
C THR A 255 2.67 8.78 -14.19
N PRO A 256 3.54 8.59 -15.20
CA PRO A 256 4.30 7.35 -15.41
C PRO A 256 5.10 6.89 -14.19
N GLU A 257 5.49 7.81 -13.35
CA GLU A 257 6.22 7.56 -12.12
C GLU A 257 5.32 7.16 -10.94
N GLY A 258 4.00 7.14 -11.14
CA GLY A 258 3.01 6.82 -10.12
C GLY A 258 2.61 8.00 -9.23
N LEU A 259 3.01 9.23 -9.58
CA LEU A 259 2.64 10.43 -8.82
C LEU A 259 1.18 10.81 -9.11
N PRO A 260 0.31 10.89 -8.09
CA PRO A 260 -1.11 11.13 -8.29
C PRO A 260 -1.39 12.63 -8.52
N LEU A 261 -2.05 12.95 -9.64
CA LEU A 261 -2.40 14.32 -10.00
C LEU A 261 -3.79 14.73 -9.54
N ALA A 262 -4.75 13.81 -9.67
CA ALA A 262 -6.13 14.05 -9.28
C ALA A 262 -6.85 12.74 -9.00
N TYR A 263 -7.90 12.81 -8.19
CA TYR A 263 -8.85 11.71 -8.01
C TYR A 263 -10.27 12.24 -7.91
N GLU A 264 -11.24 11.38 -8.24
CA GLU A 264 -12.66 11.64 -8.05
C GLU A 264 -13.34 10.45 -7.36
N VAL A 265 -14.33 10.76 -6.53
CA VAL A 265 -15.18 9.76 -5.89
C VAL A 265 -16.54 9.76 -6.59
N LEU A 266 -16.88 8.64 -7.18
CA LEU A 266 -18.06 8.43 -8.00
C LEU A 266 -19.02 7.44 -7.35
N PRO A 267 -20.33 7.46 -7.70
CA PRO A 267 -21.28 6.48 -7.21
C PRO A 267 -20.85 5.05 -7.51
N GLY A 268 -21.14 4.11 -6.61
CA GLY A 268 -20.69 2.72 -6.70
C GLY A 268 -21.20 1.93 -7.90
N ASN A 269 -22.30 2.38 -8.53
CA ASN A 269 -22.85 1.81 -9.75
C ASN A 269 -22.35 2.49 -11.04
N THR A 270 -21.40 3.43 -10.91
CA THR A 270 -20.83 4.13 -12.07
C THR A 270 -20.16 3.16 -13.03
N SER A 271 -20.51 3.26 -14.31
CA SER A 271 -19.86 2.50 -15.38
C SER A 271 -18.52 3.12 -15.74
N ASP A 272 -17.50 2.30 -15.96
CA ASP A 272 -16.17 2.76 -16.39
C ASP A 272 -16.23 3.63 -17.65
N LYS A 273 -17.19 3.35 -18.52
CA LYS A 273 -17.38 4.02 -19.81
C LYS A 273 -17.83 5.48 -19.72
N THR A 274 -18.48 5.88 -18.63
CA THR A 274 -19.07 7.22 -18.48
C THR A 274 -18.16 8.20 -17.76
N THR A 275 -17.02 7.75 -17.25
CA THR A 275 -16.17 8.53 -16.33
C THR A 275 -15.07 9.33 -17.03
N LEU A 276 -14.62 8.88 -18.20
CA LEU A 276 -13.44 9.43 -18.86
C LEU A 276 -13.62 10.86 -19.33
N ARG A 277 -14.74 11.20 -20.01
CA ARG A 277 -14.99 12.53 -20.55
C ARG A 277 -14.95 13.66 -19.49
N PRO A 278 -15.69 13.56 -18.37
CA PRO A 278 -15.61 14.55 -17.29
C PRO A 278 -14.20 14.71 -16.73
N PHE A 279 -13.42 13.62 -16.72
CA PHE A 279 -12.04 13.67 -16.25
C PHE A 279 -11.09 14.35 -17.21
N LEU A 280 -11.22 14.12 -18.52
CA LEU A 280 -10.46 14.85 -19.55
C LEU A 280 -10.71 16.35 -19.42
N ASP A 281 -11.97 16.77 -19.35
CA ASP A 281 -12.36 18.16 -19.17
C ASP A 281 -11.79 18.76 -17.86
N HIS A 282 -11.76 17.97 -16.80
CA HIS A 282 -11.21 18.41 -15.52
C HIS A 282 -9.69 18.64 -15.61
N ILE A 283 -8.95 17.70 -16.17
CA ILE A 283 -7.49 17.81 -16.34
C ILE A 283 -7.13 18.92 -17.32
N GLU A 284 -7.90 19.11 -18.40
CA GLU A 284 -7.66 20.22 -19.34
C GLU A 284 -7.90 21.59 -18.70
N ARG A 285 -8.95 21.73 -17.90
CA ARG A 285 -9.20 22.97 -17.14
C ARG A 285 -8.09 23.27 -16.13
N GLN A 286 -7.56 22.22 -15.48
CA GLN A 286 -6.56 22.37 -14.43
C GLN A 286 -5.15 22.60 -14.96
N TYR A 287 -4.75 21.88 -16.01
CA TYR A 287 -3.37 21.86 -16.52
C TYR A 287 -3.24 22.45 -17.93
N GLY A 288 -4.31 23.02 -18.46
CA GLY A 288 -4.37 23.56 -19.82
C GLY A 288 -4.46 22.49 -20.91
N LYS A 289 -4.77 22.90 -22.13
CA LYS A 289 -4.71 22.04 -23.32
C LYS A 289 -3.24 21.78 -23.66
N ALA A 290 -2.86 20.52 -23.75
CA ALA A 290 -1.52 20.10 -24.16
C ALA A 290 -1.62 18.80 -24.96
N ARG A 291 -0.61 18.52 -25.78
CA ARG A 291 -0.47 17.22 -26.46
C ARG A 291 -0.14 16.13 -25.41
N ARG A 292 -1.17 15.64 -24.72
CA ARG A 292 -1.02 14.57 -23.72
C ARG A 292 -1.37 13.22 -24.31
N VAL A 293 -0.64 12.19 -23.87
CA VAL A 293 -0.94 10.80 -24.17
C VAL A 293 -1.64 10.16 -22.98
N TRP A 294 -2.87 9.73 -23.18
CA TRP A 294 -3.65 9.04 -22.16
C TRP A 294 -3.48 7.55 -22.27
N LEU A 295 -2.94 6.95 -21.22
CA LEU A 295 -2.79 5.51 -21.11
C LEU A 295 -3.96 4.95 -20.30
N MET A 296 -4.71 4.02 -20.87
CA MET A 296 -5.95 3.50 -20.28
C MET A 296 -6.04 1.99 -20.46
N ASP A 297 -6.66 1.30 -19.49
CA ASP A 297 -6.98 -0.11 -19.68
C ASP A 297 -8.18 -0.29 -20.61
N ARG A 298 -8.29 -1.49 -21.17
CA ARG A 298 -9.36 -1.91 -22.04
C ARG A 298 -10.71 -1.85 -21.31
N GLY A 299 -11.66 -1.12 -21.76
CA GLY A 299 -13.00 -1.06 -21.18
C GLY A 299 -13.30 0.26 -20.48
N VAL A 300 -12.30 1.11 -20.29
CA VAL A 300 -12.50 2.49 -19.84
C VAL A 300 -13.08 3.36 -20.96
N PRO A 301 -12.46 3.50 -22.16
CA PRO A 301 -13.01 4.34 -23.22
C PRO A 301 -14.05 3.61 -24.06
N THR A 302 -15.08 4.36 -24.47
CA THR A 302 -16.01 3.94 -25.53
C THR A 302 -15.49 4.35 -26.91
N GLU A 303 -16.08 3.80 -27.99
CA GLU A 303 -15.71 4.20 -29.34
C GLU A 303 -16.02 5.67 -29.60
N GLU A 304 -17.13 6.16 -29.02
CA GLU A 304 -17.56 7.57 -29.15
C GLU A 304 -16.52 8.49 -28.50
N VAL A 305 -16.07 8.20 -27.28
CA VAL A 305 -15.06 9.00 -26.58
C VAL A 305 -13.73 8.99 -27.33
N LEU A 306 -13.30 7.83 -27.87
CA LEU A 306 -12.08 7.76 -28.67
C LEU A 306 -12.21 8.55 -29.98
N ALA A 307 -13.40 8.55 -30.62
CA ALA A 307 -13.65 9.37 -31.80
C ALA A 307 -13.58 10.88 -31.47
N GLU A 308 -14.17 11.30 -30.35
CA GLU A 308 -14.07 12.69 -29.86
C GLU A 308 -12.63 13.09 -29.55
N MET A 309 -11.86 12.21 -28.91
CA MET A 309 -10.44 12.48 -28.64
C MET A 309 -9.64 12.70 -29.94
N ARG A 310 -9.95 11.94 -31.01
CA ARG A 310 -9.33 12.13 -32.33
C ARG A 310 -9.77 13.42 -33.02
N ALA A 311 -11.03 13.78 -32.85
CA ALA A 311 -11.64 14.97 -33.50
C ALA A 311 -11.36 16.27 -32.74
N ALA A 312 -10.84 16.21 -31.53
CA ALA A 312 -10.50 17.39 -30.73
C ALA A 312 -9.39 18.23 -31.40
N ASP A 313 -9.40 19.54 -31.16
CA ASP A 313 -8.36 20.46 -31.63
C ASP A 313 -7.63 21.11 -30.42
N PRO A 314 -6.36 20.81 -30.18
CA PRO A 314 -5.54 19.76 -30.81
C PRO A 314 -6.03 18.32 -30.45
N PRO A 315 -5.76 17.32 -31.30
CA PRO A 315 -6.15 15.95 -31.02
C PRO A 315 -5.59 15.42 -29.70
N VAL A 316 -6.44 14.77 -28.91
CA VAL A 316 -6.03 14.13 -27.65
C VAL A 316 -5.49 12.73 -27.97
N HIS A 317 -4.22 12.50 -27.62
CA HIS A 317 -3.58 11.22 -27.91
C HIS A 317 -3.90 10.15 -26.85
N TYR A 318 -3.96 8.92 -27.27
CA TYR A 318 -4.24 7.79 -26.37
C TYR A 318 -3.51 6.50 -26.75
N LEU A 319 -3.30 5.65 -25.78
CA LEU A 319 -2.92 4.25 -25.95
C LEU A 319 -3.82 3.39 -25.04
N VAL A 320 -4.56 2.46 -25.64
CA VAL A 320 -5.58 1.69 -24.96
C VAL A 320 -5.40 0.19 -25.21
N GLY A 321 -5.59 -0.63 -24.19
CA GLY A 321 -5.70 -2.07 -24.35
C GLY A 321 -6.96 -2.44 -25.14
N THR A 322 -6.83 -3.34 -26.09
CA THR A 322 -7.96 -3.76 -26.95
C THR A 322 -8.49 -5.13 -26.53
N PRO A 323 -9.81 -5.36 -26.50
CA PRO A 323 -10.40 -6.66 -26.20
C PRO A 323 -9.94 -7.76 -27.16
N LYS A 324 -9.68 -8.96 -26.63
CA LYS A 324 -9.22 -10.12 -27.43
C LYS A 324 -10.15 -10.50 -28.59
N GLY A 325 -11.44 -10.22 -28.52
CA GLY A 325 -12.39 -10.44 -29.60
C GLY A 325 -12.08 -9.64 -30.88
N ARG A 326 -11.52 -8.42 -30.71
CA ARG A 326 -11.10 -7.57 -31.84
C ARG A 326 -9.85 -8.13 -32.54
N LEU A 327 -8.95 -8.77 -31.77
CA LEU A 327 -7.79 -9.44 -32.32
C LEU A 327 -8.18 -10.50 -33.38
N THR A 328 -9.25 -11.24 -33.15
CA THR A 328 -9.73 -12.27 -34.11
C THR A 328 -10.15 -11.67 -35.46
N ARG A 329 -10.71 -10.46 -35.47
CA ARG A 329 -11.09 -9.75 -36.69
C ARG A 329 -9.87 -9.23 -37.45
N LEU A 330 -8.87 -8.76 -36.76
CA LEU A 330 -7.63 -8.20 -37.33
C LEU A 330 -6.55 -9.25 -37.58
N GLU A 331 -6.76 -10.51 -37.12
CA GLU A 331 -5.73 -11.53 -37.11
C GLU A 331 -5.15 -11.82 -38.52
N LYS A 332 -5.99 -11.85 -39.54
CA LYS A 332 -5.55 -12.07 -40.94
C LYS A 332 -4.63 -10.98 -41.43
N GLN A 333 -4.97 -9.71 -41.18
CA GLN A 333 -4.16 -8.56 -41.58
C GLN A 333 -2.87 -8.44 -40.77
N LEU A 334 -2.92 -8.71 -39.44
CA LEU A 334 -1.77 -8.68 -38.57
C LEU A 334 -0.78 -9.85 -38.84
N ILE A 335 -1.26 -11.01 -39.32
CA ILE A 335 -0.37 -12.14 -39.68
C ILE A 335 0.54 -11.73 -40.85
N ALA A 336 0.02 -10.98 -41.81
CA ALA A 336 0.78 -10.54 -42.98
C ALA A 336 1.91 -9.52 -42.65
N GLN A 337 1.79 -8.80 -41.53
CA GLN A 337 2.78 -7.81 -41.13
C GLN A 337 4.07 -8.48 -40.59
N PRO A 338 5.27 -7.92 -40.83
CA PRO A 338 6.50 -8.41 -40.25
C PRO A 338 6.57 -8.14 -38.74
N TRP A 339 7.30 -9.01 -38.01
CA TRP A 339 7.67 -8.73 -36.64
C TRP A 339 8.83 -7.74 -36.58
N GLN A 340 8.70 -6.70 -35.77
CA GLN A 340 9.73 -5.73 -35.44
C GLN A 340 10.15 -5.93 -33.98
N GLU A 341 11.42 -5.85 -33.67
CA GLU A 341 11.90 -5.95 -32.29
C GLU A 341 11.77 -4.57 -31.61
N ALA A 342 10.89 -4.48 -30.64
CA ALA A 342 10.72 -3.25 -29.85
C ALA A 342 11.77 -3.15 -28.73
N ARG A 343 12.19 -4.30 -28.19
CA ARG A 343 13.28 -4.44 -27.21
C ARG A 343 13.65 -5.93 -27.07
N PRO A 344 14.79 -6.28 -26.44
CA PRO A 344 15.17 -7.68 -26.24
C PRO A 344 14.04 -8.52 -25.62
N GLY A 345 13.56 -9.52 -26.38
CA GLY A 345 12.48 -10.42 -25.98
C GLY A 345 11.05 -9.90 -26.14
N VAL A 346 10.88 -8.74 -26.79
CA VAL A 346 9.57 -8.21 -27.15
C VAL A 346 9.52 -7.83 -28.61
N GLN A 347 8.60 -8.45 -29.34
CA GLN A 347 8.37 -8.18 -30.75
C GLN A 347 6.99 -7.57 -30.93
N VAL A 348 6.83 -6.69 -31.91
CA VAL A 348 5.57 -6.04 -32.26
C VAL A 348 5.27 -6.17 -33.74
N LYS A 349 4.00 -6.15 -34.09
CA LYS A 349 3.48 -5.97 -35.45
C LYS A 349 2.60 -4.73 -35.44
N LEU A 350 2.75 -3.90 -36.42
CA LEU A 350 1.99 -2.67 -36.57
C LEU A 350 1.00 -2.84 -37.71
N LEU A 351 -0.22 -2.35 -37.53
CA LEU A 351 -1.28 -2.29 -38.54
C LEU A 351 -1.95 -0.93 -38.47
N ALA A 352 -1.64 -0.06 -39.39
CA ALA A 352 -2.35 1.20 -39.55
C ALA A 352 -3.72 0.92 -40.17
N GLN A 353 -4.77 1.48 -39.59
CA GLN A 353 -6.13 1.39 -40.09
C GLN A 353 -6.84 2.73 -39.82
N GLU A 354 -7.23 3.43 -40.89
CA GLU A 354 -7.84 4.76 -40.82
C GLU A 354 -6.91 5.75 -40.08
N SER A 355 -7.39 6.34 -38.98
CA SER A 355 -6.67 7.30 -38.14
C SER A 355 -6.03 6.64 -36.89
N GLU A 356 -5.90 5.31 -36.86
CA GLU A 356 -5.40 4.57 -35.72
C GLU A 356 -4.32 3.56 -36.09
N LEU A 357 -3.50 3.25 -35.13
CA LEU A 357 -2.46 2.23 -35.21
C LEU A 357 -2.78 1.11 -34.22
N TYR A 358 -2.93 -0.12 -34.72
CA TYR A 358 -3.03 -1.33 -33.92
C TYR A 358 -1.65 -1.93 -33.73
N VAL A 359 -1.30 -2.18 -32.49
CA VAL A 359 0.00 -2.74 -32.10
C VAL A 359 -0.21 -4.11 -31.49
N LEU A 360 0.19 -5.17 -32.20
CA LEU A 360 0.19 -6.52 -31.67
C LEU A 360 1.58 -6.78 -31.07
N ALA A 361 1.70 -6.74 -29.75
CA ALA A 361 2.93 -7.05 -29.05
C ALA A 361 2.98 -8.50 -28.58
N GLN A 362 4.14 -9.13 -28.63
CA GLN A 362 4.44 -10.46 -28.07
C GLN A 362 5.65 -10.41 -27.18
N SER A 363 5.48 -10.78 -25.92
CA SER A 363 6.58 -10.85 -24.94
C SER A 363 6.96 -12.30 -24.67
N ARG A 364 8.27 -12.64 -24.85
CA ARG A 364 8.83 -13.97 -24.59
C ARG A 364 8.57 -14.42 -23.16
N ASP A 365 8.73 -13.53 -22.21
CA ASP A 365 8.50 -13.80 -20.79
C ASP A 365 7.04 -14.11 -20.49
N ARG A 366 6.12 -13.38 -21.12
CA ARG A 366 4.69 -13.62 -20.96
C ARG A 366 4.28 -14.94 -21.59
N VAL A 367 4.83 -15.30 -22.75
CA VAL A 367 4.64 -16.62 -23.36
C VAL A 367 5.04 -17.72 -22.39
N ALA A 368 6.24 -17.62 -21.78
CA ALA A 368 6.73 -18.59 -20.80
C ALA A 368 5.80 -18.69 -19.58
N LYS A 369 5.37 -17.55 -19.05
CA LYS A 369 4.44 -17.47 -17.91
C LYS A 369 3.06 -18.09 -18.23
N GLU A 370 2.43 -17.70 -19.33
CA GLU A 370 1.12 -18.20 -19.74
C GLU A 370 1.17 -19.70 -20.03
N ARG A 371 2.26 -20.18 -20.63
CA ARG A 371 2.51 -21.60 -20.89
C ARG A 371 2.65 -22.40 -19.60
N ALA A 372 3.41 -21.89 -18.63
CA ALA A 372 3.57 -22.51 -17.33
C ALA A 372 2.23 -22.55 -16.54
N MET A 373 1.46 -21.47 -16.57
CA MET A 373 0.14 -21.40 -15.94
C MET A 373 -0.83 -22.40 -16.56
N ARG A 374 -0.91 -22.49 -17.89
CA ARG A 374 -1.77 -23.46 -18.59
C ARG A 374 -1.38 -24.90 -18.27
N ARG A 375 -0.06 -25.24 -18.30
CA ARG A 375 0.41 -26.58 -17.91
C ARG A 375 -0.03 -26.94 -16.50
N ARG A 376 0.09 -26.03 -15.55
CA ARG A 376 -0.34 -26.23 -14.16
C ARG A 376 -1.85 -26.49 -14.04
N GLN A 377 -2.65 -25.67 -14.75
CA GLN A 377 -4.11 -25.81 -14.73
C GLN A 377 -4.58 -27.11 -15.43
N LEU A 378 -3.97 -27.47 -16.56
CA LEU A 378 -4.23 -28.75 -17.24
C LEU A 378 -3.85 -29.93 -16.34
N LYS A 379 -2.67 -29.90 -15.70
CA LYS A 379 -2.24 -30.98 -14.76
C LYS A 379 -3.25 -31.12 -13.61
N ARG A 380 -3.72 -30.01 -13.05
CA ARG A 380 -4.73 -30.01 -11.97
C ARG A 380 -6.06 -30.59 -12.43
N LEU A 381 -6.56 -30.15 -13.59
CA LEU A 381 -7.79 -30.65 -14.16
C LEU A 381 -7.69 -32.15 -14.47
N TRP A 382 -6.58 -32.56 -15.12
CA TRP A 382 -6.33 -33.96 -15.48
C TRP A 382 -6.32 -34.88 -14.26
N ALA A 383 -5.65 -34.49 -13.19
CA ALA A 383 -5.64 -35.22 -11.93
C ALA A 383 -7.07 -35.34 -11.35
N ARG A 384 -7.87 -34.28 -11.42
CA ARG A 384 -9.25 -34.30 -10.94
C ARG A 384 -10.15 -35.18 -11.82
N LEU A 385 -10.02 -35.11 -13.14
CA LEU A 385 -10.77 -35.97 -14.05
C LEU A 385 -10.41 -37.45 -13.86
N LYS A 386 -9.12 -37.77 -13.70
CA LYS A 386 -8.66 -39.13 -13.37
C LYS A 386 -9.25 -39.62 -12.05
N GLN A 387 -9.28 -38.77 -11.02
CA GLN A 387 -9.91 -39.13 -9.76
C GLN A 387 -11.40 -39.42 -9.93
N LEU A 388 -12.13 -38.56 -10.69
CA LEU A 388 -13.55 -38.76 -10.92
C LEU A 388 -13.85 -40.02 -11.74
N SER A 389 -12.99 -40.42 -12.68
CA SER A 389 -13.16 -41.64 -13.46
C SER A 389 -12.95 -42.94 -12.67
N THR A 390 -12.35 -42.89 -11.46
CA THR A 390 -12.14 -44.03 -10.58
C THR A 390 -13.14 -44.10 -9.44
N MET A 391 -13.98 -43.08 -9.24
CA MET A 391 -14.98 -43.04 -8.19
C MET A 391 -16.27 -43.73 -8.64
N GLN A 392 -16.87 -44.51 -7.76
CA GLN A 392 -18.23 -45.01 -7.97
C GLN A 392 -19.23 -43.92 -7.60
N LEU A 393 -19.82 -43.28 -8.59
CA LEU A 393 -20.73 -42.15 -8.44
C LEU A 393 -22.02 -42.42 -9.19
N THR A 394 -23.10 -41.84 -8.71
CA THR A 394 -24.32 -41.74 -9.53
C THR A 394 -24.09 -40.72 -10.69
N ARG A 395 -24.94 -40.79 -11.72
CA ARG A 395 -24.85 -39.87 -12.86
C ARG A 395 -24.99 -38.40 -12.43
N GLU A 396 -25.88 -38.11 -11.49
CA GLU A 396 -26.14 -36.75 -11.00
C GLU A 396 -24.94 -36.22 -10.20
N GLU A 397 -24.39 -37.05 -9.32
CA GLU A 397 -23.16 -36.71 -8.54
C GLU A 397 -21.97 -36.47 -9.46
N LEU A 398 -21.81 -37.28 -10.50
CA LEU A 398 -20.77 -37.09 -11.50
C LEU A 398 -20.91 -35.76 -12.22
N LEU A 399 -22.13 -35.39 -12.66
CA LEU A 399 -22.42 -34.13 -13.32
C LEU A 399 -22.11 -32.93 -12.40
N MET A 400 -22.53 -32.98 -11.13
CA MET A 400 -22.22 -31.94 -10.15
C MET A 400 -20.71 -31.79 -9.94
N LYS A 401 -19.98 -32.92 -9.79
CA LYS A 401 -18.52 -32.90 -9.58
C LYS A 401 -17.75 -32.43 -10.82
N LEU A 402 -18.22 -32.77 -12.02
CA LEU A 402 -17.70 -32.25 -13.29
C LEU A 402 -17.98 -30.74 -13.44
N GLY A 403 -19.16 -30.28 -13.02
CA GLY A 403 -19.49 -28.86 -12.94
C GLY A 403 -18.54 -28.10 -12.02
N ALA A 404 -18.28 -28.61 -10.83
CA ALA A 404 -17.32 -28.05 -9.88
C ALA A 404 -15.87 -28.06 -10.44
N ALA A 405 -15.45 -29.14 -11.11
CA ALA A 405 -14.14 -29.23 -11.76
C ALA A 405 -13.98 -28.20 -12.90
N ARG A 406 -15.06 -27.98 -13.68
CA ARG A 406 -15.14 -26.93 -14.70
C ARG A 406 -14.96 -25.55 -14.08
N ASP A 407 -15.65 -25.27 -12.99
CA ASP A 407 -15.60 -23.98 -12.32
C ASP A 407 -14.21 -23.68 -11.74
N GLN A 408 -13.57 -24.67 -11.13
CA GLN A 408 -12.20 -24.57 -10.59
C GLN A 408 -11.12 -24.42 -11.67
N SER A 409 -11.37 -24.88 -12.91
CA SER A 409 -10.36 -24.93 -13.97
C SER A 409 -10.90 -24.48 -15.31
N ARG A 410 -11.69 -23.41 -15.35
CA ARG A 410 -12.42 -22.91 -16.56
C ARG A 410 -11.57 -22.77 -17.81
N SER A 411 -10.35 -22.29 -17.68
CA SER A 411 -9.43 -22.08 -18.82
C SER A 411 -8.86 -23.41 -19.36
N ALA A 412 -8.56 -24.37 -18.50
CA ALA A 412 -8.11 -25.70 -18.90
C ALA A 412 -9.26 -26.55 -19.45
N TRP A 413 -10.45 -26.39 -18.90
CA TRP A 413 -11.66 -27.11 -19.35
C TRP A 413 -11.95 -26.90 -20.84
N ARG A 414 -11.73 -25.70 -21.35
CA ARG A 414 -11.95 -25.36 -22.77
C ARG A 414 -11.03 -26.13 -23.72
N LEU A 415 -9.95 -26.70 -23.22
CA LEU A 415 -8.93 -27.44 -23.97
C LEU A 415 -9.16 -28.96 -23.90
N VAL A 416 -10.15 -29.42 -23.15
CA VAL A 416 -10.45 -30.83 -22.95
C VAL A 416 -11.83 -31.10 -23.53
N VAL A 417 -11.97 -32.19 -24.29
CA VAL A 417 -13.24 -32.74 -24.73
C VAL A 417 -13.61 -33.82 -23.72
N ILE A 418 -14.82 -33.73 -23.21
CA ILE A 418 -15.40 -34.69 -22.28
C ILE A 418 -16.65 -35.27 -22.93
N GLU A 419 -16.69 -36.56 -23.07
CA GLU A 419 -17.80 -37.32 -23.68
C GLU A 419 -18.39 -38.26 -22.62
N MET A 420 -19.68 -38.13 -22.37
CA MET A 420 -20.39 -38.94 -21.39
C MET A 420 -21.26 -39.97 -22.12
N ALA A 421 -21.30 -41.18 -21.59
CA ALA A 421 -22.24 -42.20 -22.08
C ALA A 421 -23.69 -41.81 -21.73
N ALA A 422 -24.63 -42.11 -22.61
CA ALA A 422 -26.03 -41.70 -22.44
C ALA A 422 -26.67 -42.28 -21.18
N ASP A 423 -26.39 -43.57 -20.87
CA ASP A 423 -27.10 -44.35 -19.87
C ASP A 423 -26.23 -44.81 -18.69
N SER A 424 -25.01 -44.27 -18.52
CA SER A 424 -24.11 -44.67 -17.43
C SER A 424 -23.40 -43.48 -16.77
N ALA A 425 -22.87 -43.68 -15.57
CA ALA A 425 -22.05 -42.72 -14.86
C ALA A 425 -20.58 -42.77 -15.31
N THR A 426 -20.34 -43.18 -16.57
CA THR A 426 -18.96 -43.21 -17.13
C THR A 426 -18.74 -42.09 -18.10
N PHE A 427 -17.50 -41.60 -18.15
CA PHE A 427 -17.12 -40.55 -19.11
C PHE A 427 -15.69 -40.80 -19.61
N SER A 428 -15.45 -40.35 -20.83
CA SER A 428 -14.12 -40.26 -21.41
C SER A 428 -13.66 -38.81 -21.49
N TYR A 429 -12.36 -38.58 -21.46
CA TYR A 429 -11.81 -37.25 -21.62
C TYR A 429 -10.51 -37.27 -22.43
N ARG A 430 -10.39 -36.30 -23.33
CA ARG A 430 -9.19 -36.16 -24.17
C ARG A 430 -8.82 -34.72 -24.39
N LEU A 431 -7.52 -34.47 -24.65
CA LEU A 431 -7.05 -33.15 -24.97
C LEU A 431 -7.42 -32.77 -26.39
N ASP A 432 -8.07 -31.60 -26.57
CA ASP A 432 -8.31 -31.02 -27.89
C ASP A 432 -7.02 -30.38 -28.43
N ARG A 433 -6.31 -31.11 -29.29
CA ARG A 433 -5.03 -30.68 -29.85
C ARG A 433 -5.16 -29.42 -30.70
N ASN A 434 -6.28 -29.22 -31.37
CA ASN A 434 -6.51 -28.05 -32.23
C ASN A 434 -6.73 -26.78 -31.35
N LYS A 435 -7.59 -26.87 -30.37
CA LYS A 435 -7.77 -25.76 -29.40
C LYS A 435 -6.47 -25.45 -28.63
N LEU A 436 -5.69 -26.49 -28.28
CA LEU A 436 -4.40 -26.27 -27.64
C LEU A 436 -3.42 -25.55 -28.58
N ARG A 437 -3.37 -25.90 -29.88
CA ARG A 437 -2.53 -25.23 -30.88
C ARG A 437 -2.91 -23.77 -31.03
N GLN A 438 -4.24 -23.49 -31.15
CA GLN A 438 -4.76 -22.12 -31.18
C GLN A 438 -4.45 -21.32 -29.90
N ALA A 439 -4.59 -21.95 -28.73
CA ALA A 439 -4.22 -21.29 -27.47
C ALA A 439 -2.72 -20.95 -27.43
N ARG A 440 -1.87 -21.85 -27.90
CA ARG A 440 -0.41 -21.64 -27.97
C ARG A 440 -0.01 -20.52 -28.93
N SER A 441 -0.68 -20.41 -30.07
CA SER A 441 -0.37 -19.36 -31.06
C SER A 441 -0.72 -17.95 -30.56
N ARG A 442 -1.61 -17.85 -29.56
CA ARG A 442 -2.06 -16.56 -28.99
C ARG A 442 -1.41 -16.22 -27.65
N GLU A 443 -0.47 -17.04 -27.17
CA GLU A 443 0.24 -16.79 -25.92
C GLU A 443 1.13 -15.57 -25.97
N GLY A 444 1.15 -14.84 -24.86
CA GLY A 444 2.04 -13.69 -24.69
C GLY A 444 1.68 -12.49 -25.56
N ARG A 445 0.55 -12.52 -26.25
CA ARG A 445 0.11 -11.47 -27.17
C ARG A 445 -0.81 -10.46 -26.48
N TYR A 446 -0.54 -9.19 -26.78
CA TYR A 446 -1.34 -8.03 -26.41
C TYR A 446 -1.73 -7.28 -27.68
N LEU A 447 -2.97 -6.82 -27.76
CA LEU A 447 -3.40 -5.91 -28.78
C LEU A 447 -3.64 -4.54 -28.15
N LEU A 448 -2.94 -3.55 -28.64
CA LEU A 448 -3.06 -2.15 -28.23
C LEU A 448 -3.62 -1.36 -29.43
N ARG A 449 -4.20 -0.23 -29.14
CA ARG A 449 -4.78 0.71 -30.09
C ARG A 449 -4.39 2.12 -29.70
N THR A 450 -3.97 2.93 -30.67
CA THR A 450 -3.51 4.29 -30.44
C THR A 450 -3.77 5.17 -31.67
N ASN A 451 -3.89 6.45 -31.48
CA ASN A 451 -3.85 7.45 -32.56
C ASN A 451 -2.48 8.12 -32.72
N LEU A 452 -1.46 7.59 -32.07
CA LEU A 452 -0.05 7.96 -32.28
C LEU A 452 0.51 7.16 -33.44
N VAL A 453 0.25 7.61 -34.67
CA VAL A 453 0.55 6.83 -35.87
C VAL A 453 2.05 6.82 -36.23
N GLU A 454 2.76 7.88 -35.88
CA GLU A 454 4.19 8.08 -36.23
C GLU A 454 5.16 7.68 -35.10
N GLU A 455 4.67 7.11 -33.98
CA GLU A 455 5.51 6.76 -32.83
C GLU A 455 6.30 5.48 -33.04
N ASP A 456 7.54 5.48 -32.56
CA ASP A 456 8.40 4.28 -32.52
C ASP A 456 7.73 3.14 -31.75
N PRO A 457 7.71 1.91 -32.28
CA PRO A 457 7.17 0.71 -31.61
C PRO A 457 7.72 0.47 -30.20
N ALA A 458 8.99 0.77 -29.96
CA ALA A 458 9.60 0.64 -28.65
C ALA A 458 9.03 1.64 -27.66
N LYS A 459 8.75 2.86 -28.11
CA LYS A 459 8.12 3.90 -27.28
C LYS A 459 6.66 3.55 -26.95
N LEU A 460 5.88 3.08 -27.93
CA LEU A 460 4.51 2.60 -27.71
C LEU A 460 4.46 1.44 -26.69
N TRP A 461 5.40 0.51 -26.82
CA TRP A 461 5.53 -0.58 -25.84
C TRP A 461 5.92 -0.07 -24.45
N SER A 462 6.85 0.90 -24.38
CA SER A 462 7.23 1.51 -23.09
C SER A 462 6.06 2.19 -22.42
N HIS A 463 5.23 2.93 -23.17
CA HIS A 463 4.00 3.52 -22.65
C HIS A 463 3.04 2.48 -22.10
N TYR A 464 2.84 1.35 -22.81
CA TYR A 464 1.98 0.27 -22.31
C TYR A 464 2.45 -0.31 -20.97
N LEU A 465 3.76 -0.42 -20.78
CA LEU A 465 4.32 -0.92 -19.51
C LEU A 465 4.03 0.03 -18.34
N LEU A 466 3.81 1.31 -18.59
CA LEU A 466 3.50 2.29 -17.55
C LEU A 466 2.12 2.06 -16.92
N LEU A 467 1.17 1.37 -17.59
CA LEU A 467 -0.11 0.99 -16.98
C LEU A 467 0.05 0.21 -15.67
N VAL A 468 1.19 -0.47 -15.49
CA VAL A 468 1.51 -1.12 -14.22
C VAL A 468 1.60 -0.13 -13.05
N ALA A 469 1.97 1.12 -13.33
CA ALA A 469 2.14 2.15 -12.29
C ALA A 469 0.79 2.52 -11.63
N VAL A 470 -0.29 2.62 -12.39
CA VAL A 470 -1.63 2.91 -11.83
C VAL A 470 -2.18 1.71 -11.06
N GLU A 471 -1.94 0.48 -11.55
CA GLU A 471 -2.29 -0.73 -10.80
C GLU A 471 -1.54 -0.79 -9.45
N GLU A 472 -0.27 -0.40 -9.43
CA GLU A 472 0.53 -0.31 -8.22
C GLU A 472 0.02 0.78 -7.27
N ALA A 473 -0.40 1.94 -7.78
CA ALA A 473 -1.01 3.00 -7.00
C ALA A 473 -2.25 2.49 -6.25
N PHE A 474 -3.16 1.80 -6.94
CA PHE A 474 -4.34 1.22 -6.29
C PHE A 474 -4.00 0.10 -5.31
N LYS A 475 -3.00 -0.71 -5.61
CA LYS A 475 -2.53 -1.74 -4.69
C LYS A 475 -2.01 -1.12 -3.39
N ASN A 476 -1.26 -0.02 -3.48
CA ASN A 476 -0.73 0.68 -2.31
C ASN A 476 -1.86 1.35 -1.50
N LEU A 477 -2.81 2.03 -2.17
CA LEU A 477 -3.98 2.63 -1.52
C LEU A 477 -4.83 1.59 -0.76
N LYS A 478 -5.07 0.42 -1.35
CA LYS A 478 -5.89 -0.65 -0.75
C LYS A 478 -5.14 -1.51 0.25
N GLY A 479 -3.86 -1.74 0.02
CA GLY A 479 -2.98 -2.59 0.82
C GLY A 479 -2.24 -1.83 1.90
N ASP A 480 -1.17 -1.15 1.53
CA ASP A 480 -0.24 -0.53 2.47
C ASP A 480 -0.88 0.63 3.26
N LEU A 481 -1.77 1.40 2.63
CA LEU A 481 -2.48 2.52 3.24
C LEU A 481 -3.86 2.15 3.78
N ALA A 482 -4.30 0.92 3.56
CA ALA A 482 -5.56 0.36 4.04
C ALA A 482 -6.72 1.36 3.96
N ILE A 483 -7.04 1.85 2.75
CA ILE A 483 -8.16 2.78 2.53
C ILE A 483 -9.48 2.23 3.06
N ARG A 484 -9.58 0.92 3.21
CA ARG A 484 -10.72 0.18 3.76
C ARG A 484 -10.32 -0.66 4.98
N PRO A 485 -11.25 -0.94 5.88
CA PRO A 485 -12.67 -0.53 5.88
C PRO A 485 -12.86 0.97 6.12
N VAL A 486 -13.93 1.53 5.57
CA VAL A 486 -14.32 2.93 5.80
C VAL A 486 -15.48 2.93 6.79
N PHE A 487 -15.29 3.55 7.96
CA PHE A 487 -16.28 3.56 9.04
C PHE A 487 -17.15 4.83 9.07
N HIS A 488 -16.87 5.82 8.22
CA HIS A 488 -17.63 7.06 8.16
C HIS A 488 -18.99 6.84 7.49
N GLN A 489 -20.02 7.55 8.00
CA GLN A 489 -21.38 7.47 7.49
C GLN A 489 -21.76 8.69 6.65
N LEU A 490 -21.17 9.85 6.92
CA LEU A 490 -21.41 11.07 6.14
C LEU A 490 -20.58 11.05 4.87
N GLU A 491 -21.18 11.32 3.70
CA GLU A 491 -20.52 11.31 2.40
C GLU A 491 -19.27 12.20 2.37
N ALA A 492 -19.38 13.43 2.88
CA ALA A 492 -18.25 14.35 2.94
C ALA A 492 -17.09 13.78 3.78
N ARG A 493 -17.36 13.04 4.86
CA ARG A 493 -16.31 12.38 5.66
C ARG A 493 -15.76 11.14 4.99
N ILE A 494 -16.57 10.42 4.24
CA ILE A 494 -16.10 9.31 3.40
C ILE A 494 -15.08 9.83 2.37
N GLU A 495 -15.42 10.92 1.67
CA GLU A 495 -14.52 11.53 0.71
C GLU A 495 -13.27 12.13 1.37
N ALA A 496 -13.40 12.76 2.55
CA ALA A 496 -12.27 13.27 3.31
C ALA A 496 -11.32 12.15 3.80
N HIS A 497 -11.86 10.99 4.16
CA HIS A 497 -11.06 9.81 4.49
C HIS A 497 -10.24 9.33 3.28
N ILE A 498 -10.84 9.31 2.10
CA ILE A 498 -10.14 9.01 0.85
C ILE A 498 -9.07 10.07 0.57
N PHE A 499 -9.36 11.33 0.84
CA PHE A 499 -8.42 12.43 0.67
C PHE A 499 -7.21 12.31 1.60
N ILE A 500 -7.40 11.91 2.86
CA ILE A 500 -6.30 11.61 3.78
C ILE A 500 -5.46 10.44 3.28
N ALA A 501 -6.10 9.38 2.76
CA ALA A 501 -5.39 8.26 2.15
C ALA A 501 -4.63 8.68 0.89
N PHE A 502 -5.17 9.58 0.08
CA PHE A 502 -4.50 10.19 -1.06
C PHE A 502 -3.26 10.99 -0.63
N LEU A 503 -3.35 11.82 0.41
CA LEU A 503 -2.20 12.55 0.95
C LEU A 503 -1.12 11.60 1.50
N ALA A 504 -1.52 10.54 2.19
CA ALA A 504 -0.59 9.50 2.63
C ALA A 504 0.08 8.78 1.44
N TYR A 505 -0.66 8.56 0.35
CA TYR A 505 -0.11 8.02 -0.90
C TYR A 505 0.90 8.98 -1.52
N CYS A 506 0.67 10.29 -1.48
CA CYS A 506 1.65 11.29 -1.93
C CYS A 506 2.98 11.17 -1.18
N LEU A 507 2.96 10.99 0.13
CA LEU A 507 4.18 10.73 0.91
C LEU A 507 4.83 9.40 0.53
N HIS A 508 4.02 8.35 0.38
CA HIS A 508 4.49 7.01 0.02
C HIS A 508 5.19 7.00 -1.35
N VAL A 509 4.59 7.62 -2.37
CA VAL A 509 5.18 7.65 -3.72
C VAL A 509 6.40 8.56 -3.80
N THR A 510 6.44 9.66 -3.04
CA THR A 510 7.62 10.52 -2.91
C THR A 510 8.80 9.72 -2.34
N LEU A 511 8.57 8.95 -1.28
CA LEU A 511 9.58 8.03 -0.75
C LEU A 511 9.97 6.97 -1.79
N ALA A 512 9.01 6.38 -2.52
CA ALA A 512 9.28 5.40 -3.57
C ALA A 512 10.20 5.98 -4.66
N ARG A 513 9.99 7.22 -5.09
CA ARG A 513 10.85 7.92 -6.08
C ARG A 513 12.26 8.14 -5.55
N ARG A 514 12.39 8.58 -4.31
CA ARG A 514 13.71 8.70 -3.66
C ARG A 514 14.43 7.35 -3.58
N LEU A 515 13.72 6.31 -3.19
CA LEU A 515 14.30 4.96 -3.10
C LEU A 515 14.72 4.43 -4.47
N HIS A 516 13.94 4.69 -5.51
CA HIS A 516 14.31 4.29 -6.87
C HIS A 516 15.65 4.89 -7.29
N ALA A 517 15.91 6.15 -6.94
CA ALA A 517 17.14 6.86 -7.29
C ALA A 517 18.33 6.53 -6.35
N LEU A 518 18.09 6.45 -5.03
CA LEU A 518 19.16 6.43 -4.03
C LEU A 518 19.40 5.05 -3.42
N ALA A 519 18.36 4.23 -3.30
CA ALA A 519 18.40 2.92 -2.66
C ALA A 519 17.52 1.89 -3.43
N PRO A 520 17.86 1.60 -4.70
CA PRO A 520 17.05 0.76 -5.57
C PRO A 520 16.88 -0.65 -4.99
N GLY A 521 15.68 -1.24 -5.19
CA GLY A 521 15.31 -2.55 -4.68
C GLY A 521 14.58 -2.52 -3.34
N LEU A 522 14.59 -1.40 -2.61
CA LEU A 522 13.80 -1.23 -1.39
C LEU A 522 12.40 -0.68 -1.70
N THR A 523 11.43 -1.11 -0.91
CA THR A 523 10.06 -0.59 -0.95
C THR A 523 9.85 0.46 0.16
N PRO A 524 8.96 1.45 -0.03
CA PRO A 524 8.63 2.40 1.03
C PRO A 524 8.25 1.71 2.34
N ARG A 525 7.45 0.65 2.27
CA ARG A 525 7.03 -0.13 3.43
C ARG A 525 8.22 -0.69 4.22
N SER A 526 9.16 -1.34 3.53
CA SER A 526 10.33 -1.92 4.18
C SER A 526 11.22 -0.85 4.84
N VAL A 527 11.32 0.34 4.23
CA VAL A 527 12.10 1.45 4.79
C VAL A 527 11.39 2.03 6.03
N LEU A 528 10.09 2.27 5.95
CA LEU A 528 9.32 2.75 7.10
C LEU A 528 9.39 1.77 8.29
N GLU A 529 9.37 0.46 8.03
CA GLU A 529 9.55 -0.58 9.06
C GLU A 529 10.96 -0.52 9.69
N LYS A 530 12.02 -0.23 8.92
CA LYS A 530 13.38 -0.05 9.44
C LYS A 530 13.52 1.23 10.27
N PHE A 531 12.93 2.33 9.81
CA PHE A 531 12.91 3.58 10.59
C PHE A 531 12.09 3.44 11.88
N ALA A 532 11.08 2.57 11.91
CA ALA A 532 10.28 2.32 13.11
C ALA A 532 11.10 1.71 14.26
N ALA A 533 12.28 1.13 14.00
CA ALA A 533 13.19 0.62 15.04
C ALA A 533 13.79 1.74 15.91
N ALA A 534 13.93 2.95 15.37
CA ALA A 534 14.39 4.09 16.16
C ALA A 534 13.26 4.57 17.09
N GLN A 535 13.46 4.38 18.39
CA GLN A 535 12.50 4.69 19.44
C GLN A 535 12.92 5.93 20.22
N MET A 536 11.96 6.71 20.68
CA MET A 536 12.18 7.78 21.65
C MET A 536 11.79 7.30 23.05
N ILE A 537 12.63 7.57 24.03
CA ILE A 537 12.48 7.06 25.40
C ILE A 537 12.74 8.22 26.37
N ASP A 538 11.98 8.29 27.45
CA ASP A 538 12.25 9.18 28.57
C ASP A 538 13.15 8.47 29.58
N VAL A 539 14.37 8.99 29.76
CA VAL A 539 15.36 8.51 30.73
C VAL A 539 15.17 9.31 32.03
N HIS A 540 14.69 8.63 33.04
CA HIS A 540 14.48 9.20 34.38
C HIS A 540 15.72 8.97 35.24
N LEU A 541 16.34 10.05 35.71
CA LEU A 541 17.56 10.06 36.48
C LEU A 541 17.28 10.66 37.87
N PRO A 542 16.99 9.84 38.89
CA PRO A 542 16.84 10.31 40.26
C PRO A 542 18.18 10.86 40.78
N THR A 543 18.13 12.01 41.42
CA THR A 543 19.34 12.68 41.96
C THR A 543 19.44 12.50 43.46
N THR A 544 20.65 12.65 44.02
CA THR A 544 20.89 12.49 45.46
C THR A 544 20.26 13.62 46.28
N ASP A 545 19.96 14.73 45.66
CA ASP A 545 19.32 15.91 46.30
C ASP A 545 17.79 15.87 46.22
N GLY A 546 17.19 14.71 45.89
CA GLY A 546 15.72 14.52 45.85
C GLY A 546 15.02 15.09 44.61
N ARG A 547 15.75 15.50 43.59
CA ARG A 547 15.20 15.89 42.27
C ARG A 547 15.17 14.71 41.32
N GLU A 548 14.37 14.78 40.31
CA GLU A 548 14.36 13.85 39.18
C GLU A 548 14.66 14.61 37.89
N LEU A 549 15.70 14.22 37.18
CA LEU A 549 16.00 14.73 35.83
C LEU A 549 15.37 13.79 34.82
N VAL A 550 14.62 14.34 33.85
CA VAL A 550 14.05 13.57 32.77
C VAL A 550 14.69 14.01 31.45
N LEU A 551 15.39 13.08 30.81
CA LEU A 551 16.06 13.31 29.53
C LEU A 551 15.27 12.52 28.47
N THR A 552 14.66 13.22 27.53
CA THR A 552 14.04 12.55 26.36
C THR A 552 15.11 12.32 25.31
N ARG A 553 15.33 11.05 24.94
CA ARG A 553 16.34 10.59 23.98
C ARG A 553 15.72 9.65 22.95
N TYR A 554 16.20 9.68 21.73
CA TYR A 554 15.94 8.59 20.79
C TYR A 554 17.14 7.64 20.74
N THR A 555 16.86 6.38 20.42
CA THR A 555 17.88 5.34 20.32
C THR A 555 18.84 5.63 19.17
N GLU A 556 20.12 5.35 19.35
CA GLU A 556 21.07 5.41 18.26
C GLU A 556 20.68 4.46 17.12
N PRO A 557 20.85 4.87 15.87
CA PRO A 557 20.49 4.05 14.74
C PRO A 557 21.40 2.82 14.63
N GLU A 558 20.79 1.65 14.52
CA GLU A 558 21.50 0.42 14.20
C GLU A 558 22.19 0.50 12.82
N PRO A 559 23.17 -0.38 12.52
CA PRO A 559 23.93 -0.36 11.25
C PRO A 559 23.05 -0.34 10.00
N GLU A 560 21.90 -1.05 10.02
CA GLU A 560 20.92 -1.04 8.93
C GLU A 560 20.33 0.35 8.68
N LEU A 561 19.92 1.01 9.75
CA LEU A 561 19.31 2.33 9.68
C LEU A 561 20.36 3.39 9.30
N ASN A 562 21.58 3.27 9.83
CA ASN A 562 22.69 4.13 9.45
C ASN A 562 23.02 4.06 7.95
N LEU A 563 23.00 2.83 7.39
CA LEU A 563 23.18 2.63 5.96
C LEU A 563 22.06 3.33 5.14
N LEU A 564 20.80 3.21 5.60
CA LEU A 564 19.67 3.85 4.95
C LEU A 564 19.75 5.38 5.04
N LEU A 565 20.10 5.93 6.20
CA LEU A 565 20.28 7.36 6.39
C LEU A 565 21.33 7.92 5.42
N LYS A 566 22.50 7.30 5.34
CA LYS A 566 23.55 7.69 4.40
C LYS A 566 23.07 7.59 2.93
N LYS A 567 22.38 6.49 2.56
CA LYS A 567 21.84 6.31 1.22
C LYS A 567 20.82 7.36 0.84
N LEU A 568 19.91 7.68 1.75
CA LEU A 568 18.86 8.67 1.55
C LEU A 568 19.35 10.10 1.75
N LYS A 569 20.63 10.29 2.11
CA LYS A 569 21.23 11.60 2.45
C LYS A 569 20.44 12.31 3.54
N LEU A 570 20.07 11.56 4.58
CA LEU A 570 19.35 12.06 5.74
C LEU A 570 20.26 12.06 6.95
N GLU A 571 20.21 13.14 7.72
CA GLU A 571 20.90 13.27 9.01
C GLU A 571 19.87 13.33 10.12
N MET A 572 20.06 12.50 11.15
CA MET A 572 19.20 12.57 12.32
C MET A 572 19.46 13.87 13.07
N PRO A 573 18.42 14.56 13.56
CA PRO A 573 18.59 15.80 14.30
C PRO A 573 19.43 15.57 15.56
N ALA A 574 20.25 16.55 15.93
CA ALA A 574 21.01 16.48 17.18
C ALA A 574 20.08 16.28 18.38
N GLN A 575 20.50 15.45 19.32
CA GLN A 575 19.74 15.19 20.55
C GLN A 575 19.89 16.38 21.51
N ASN A 576 19.03 17.39 21.33
CA ASN A 576 19.03 18.55 22.23
C ASN A 576 18.68 18.16 23.66
N HIS A 577 19.41 18.70 24.62
CA HIS A 577 19.22 18.49 26.04
C HIS A 577 17.97 19.22 26.56
N ARG A 578 16.75 18.73 26.25
CA ARG A 578 15.57 19.17 26.97
C ARG A 578 15.60 18.53 28.37
N GLN A 579 16.17 19.24 29.34
CA GLN A 579 16.09 18.87 30.74
C GLN A 579 14.78 19.37 31.33
N ARG A 580 13.95 18.48 31.86
CA ARG A 580 12.84 18.84 32.74
C ARG A 580 13.21 18.41 34.14
N ALA A 581 13.52 19.39 35.02
CA ALA A 581 13.66 19.10 36.43
C ALA A 581 12.24 19.04 37.07
N ARG A 582 11.91 17.94 37.70
CA ARG A 582 10.74 17.81 38.59
C ARG A 582 11.22 17.77 40.02
N ALA A 583 10.65 18.62 40.88
CA ALA A 583 10.76 18.44 42.33
C ALA A 583 9.93 17.20 42.70
N THR A 584 10.56 16.18 43.28
CA THR A 584 9.83 15.11 43.95
C THR A 584 9.37 15.68 45.29
N ASN A 585 8.07 15.91 45.45
CA ASN A 585 7.53 16.11 46.79
C ASN A 585 7.90 14.87 47.63
N PRO A 586 8.49 15.01 48.81
CA PRO A 586 8.72 13.88 49.69
C PRO A 586 7.34 13.23 49.94
N ALA A 587 7.22 11.95 49.62
CA ALA A 587 6.04 11.18 49.94
C ALA A 587 5.74 11.32 51.43
N VAL A 588 4.61 11.95 51.73
CA VAL A 588 3.99 11.85 53.05
C VAL A 588 3.61 10.37 53.18
N VAL A 589 4.38 9.64 53.94
CA VAL A 589 4.03 8.28 54.37
C VAL A 589 2.79 8.44 55.25
N PRO A 590 1.63 7.89 54.88
CA PRO A 590 0.52 7.93 55.82
C PRO A 590 0.79 6.95 56.94
N THR A 591 1.06 7.46 58.13
CA THR A 591 1.02 6.70 59.36
C THR A 591 -0.42 6.28 59.60
N PHE A 592 -0.71 5.01 59.49
CA PHE A 592 -1.96 4.39 59.88
C PHE A 592 -2.04 4.38 61.41
N GLY A 593 -2.94 5.17 61.98
CA GLY A 593 -3.27 5.13 63.40
C GLY A 593 -4.46 6.05 63.72
N GLY A 594 -5.67 5.49 63.72
CA GLY A 594 -6.88 6.16 64.22
C GLY A 594 -8.18 5.53 63.71
N PRO A 595 -9.21 5.31 64.56
CA PRO A 595 -10.37 4.51 64.27
C PRO A 595 -11.40 5.23 63.34
N PRO A 596 -12.35 4.50 62.77
CA PRO A 596 -13.21 5.01 61.68
C PRO A 596 -14.37 5.86 62.20
N GLN A 597 -14.57 7.01 61.64
CA GLN A 597 -15.80 7.79 61.81
C GLN A 597 -16.43 8.15 60.45
N GLN A 598 -17.61 7.60 60.27
CA GLN A 598 -18.81 8.09 59.58
C GLN A 598 -18.68 8.76 58.20
N TYR A 599 -19.14 7.99 57.22
CA TYR A 599 -19.58 8.46 55.92
C TYR A 599 -20.89 9.24 56.05
N GLN A 600 -20.88 10.52 55.70
CA GLN A 600 -22.11 11.26 55.33
C GLN A 600 -22.21 11.40 53.81
N ARG A 601 -23.42 11.10 53.34
CA ARG A 601 -23.94 11.10 51.99
C ARG A 601 -23.70 12.41 51.24
N PHE A 602 -23.31 12.33 49.98
CA PHE A 602 -23.68 13.31 48.98
C PHE A 602 -24.46 12.69 47.84
N ARG A 603 -25.51 13.41 47.47
CA ARG A 603 -26.68 13.05 46.68
C ARG A 603 -26.34 12.84 45.19
N SER A 604 -27.01 11.82 44.67
CA SER A 604 -27.41 11.54 43.30
C SER A 604 -27.84 12.74 42.46
N PHE A 605 -27.33 12.78 41.22
CA PHE A 605 -28.00 13.45 40.12
C PHE A 605 -28.66 12.40 39.22
N LYS A 606 -29.98 12.62 39.02
CA LYS A 606 -30.89 11.76 38.26
C LYS A 606 -30.53 11.71 36.77
N MET A 607 -30.43 10.51 36.24
CA MET A 607 -30.71 10.22 34.82
C MET A 607 -32.23 10.04 34.65
N LEU A 608 -32.78 10.66 33.63
CA LEU A 608 -34.14 10.42 33.15
C LEU A 608 -34.13 9.26 32.16
N GLU A 609 -34.80 8.20 32.54
CA GLU A 609 -35.24 7.09 31.69
C GLU A 609 -36.48 7.46 30.91
N SER A 610 -36.61 6.94 29.69
CA SER A 610 -37.87 6.47 29.11
C SER A 610 -37.52 5.46 28.03
N ALA A 611 -37.61 4.20 28.19
CA ALA A 611 -38.64 3.17 28.44
C ALA A 611 -39.53 2.88 27.22
N LYS A 612 -39.45 1.63 26.74
CA LYS A 612 -40.51 0.62 26.51
C LYS A 612 -39.98 -0.42 25.54
N LEU A 613 -39.66 -1.60 25.92
CA LEU A 613 -40.39 -2.82 26.31
C LEU A 613 -41.16 -3.50 25.17
N GLY A 614 -40.77 -4.78 24.97
CA GLY A 614 -41.57 -5.83 24.40
C GLY A 614 -40.69 -7.07 24.05
N PRO A 615 -41.18 -8.32 24.15
CA PRO A 615 -40.52 -9.33 24.98
C PRO A 615 -39.85 -10.47 24.19
N ARG A 616 -38.99 -11.19 24.91
CA ARG A 616 -38.36 -12.49 24.47
C ARG A 616 -39.38 -13.64 24.54
N PRO A 617 -39.08 -14.75 23.86
CA PRO A 617 -39.25 -16.06 24.47
C PRO A 617 -37.96 -16.88 24.63
N ARG A 618 -38.00 -17.66 25.69
CA ARG A 618 -37.04 -18.66 26.17
C ARG A 618 -37.14 -19.97 25.37
N HIS A 619 -36.05 -20.76 25.35
CA HIS A 619 -35.93 -22.12 25.82
C HIS A 619 -34.52 -22.63 25.52
N LEU A 620 -33.82 -23.09 26.55
CA LEU A 620 -33.53 -24.42 27.08
C LEU A 620 -32.43 -25.14 26.25
N GLU A 621 -31.46 -25.83 26.71
CA GLU A 621 -31.00 -26.38 28.02
C GLU A 621 -29.54 -26.87 27.82
N ASN A 622 -28.80 -26.80 28.91
CA ASN A 622 -27.76 -27.67 29.42
C ASN A 622 -27.12 -28.79 28.56
N HIS A 623 -25.78 -28.87 28.55
CA HIS A 623 -25.08 -29.93 29.27
C HIS A 623 -23.59 -29.63 29.46
N SER A 624 -23.18 -29.80 30.69
CA SER A 624 -21.80 -29.88 31.22
C SER A 624 -21.07 -31.14 30.74
N THR A 625 -19.75 -31.03 30.56
CA THR A 625 -18.73 -31.89 31.24
C THR A 625 -17.32 -31.59 30.70
N SER A 626 -16.46 -31.22 31.56
CA SER A 626 -15.20 -31.78 32.10
C SER A 626 -13.99 -31.99 31.16
N ILE A 627 -12.93 -31.24 31.49
CA ILE A 627 -11.52 -31.67 31.71
C ILE A 627 -10.75 -32.26 30.52
N GLY A 628 -9.65 -31.59 30.17
CA GLY A 628 -8.57 -32.17 29.37
C GLY A 628 -7.46 -31.18 29.07
N SER A 629 -6.46 -31.14 29.93
CA SER A 629 -5.16 -30.48 29.69
C SER A 629 -4.44 -31.16 28.54
N ALA A 630 -3.96 -30.36 27.55
CA ALA A 630 -2.91 -30.82 26.64
C ALA A 630 -2.14 -29.63 26.06
N THR A 631 -0.91 -29.50 26.48
CA THR A 631 0.33 -29.13 25.80
C THR A 631 0.28 -28.27 24.56
N LEU A 632 0.88 -27.10 24.68
CA LEU A 632 1.39 -26.24 23.62
C LEU A 632 2.34 -27.00 22.68
N VAL A 633 2.01 -27.01 21.39
CA VAL A 633 2.96 -27.24 20.31
C VAL A 633 2.92 -26.01 19.41
N GLU A 634 4.00 -25.25 19.42
CA GLU A 634 4.26 -24.18 18.46
C GLU A 634 4.37 -24.76 17.04
N THR A 635 3.45 -24.38 16.18
CA THR A 635 3.65 -24.51 14.73
C THR A 635 3.69 -23.12 14.10
N ALA A 636 4.90 -22.69 13.74
CA ALA A 636 5.14 -21.53 12.92
C ALA A 636 4.47 -21.70 11.55
N SER A 637 3.35 -21.01 11.35
CA SER A 637 2.69 -20.89 10.06
C SER A 637 3.41 -19.85 9.21
N SER A 638 4.19 -20.30 8.23
CA SER A 638 4.78 -19.48 7.17
C SER A 638 3.67 -18.88 6.31
N ALA A 639 3.44 -17.59 6.44
CA ALA A 639 2.58 -16.83 5.55
C ALA A 639 3.16 -16.82 4.13
N LYS A 640 2.65 -17.64 3.25
CA LYS A 640 2.88 -17.60 1.81
C LYS A 640 2.25 -16.33 1.23
N ARG A 641 3.05 -15.32 0.96
CA ARG A 641 2.63 -14.17 0.15
C ARG A 641 2.30 -14.64 -1.27
N ALA A 642 1.02 -14.61 -1.61
CA ALA A 642 0.55 -14.82 -2.96
C ALA A 642 0.79 -13.55 -3.79
N CYS A 643 1.56 -13.67 -4.87
CA CYS A 643 1.60 -12.66 -5.93
C CYS A 643 0.21 -12.51 -6.57
N PRO A 644 -0.25 -11.30 -6.89
CA PRO A 644 -1.52 -11.10 -7.57
C PRO A 644 -1.48 -11.74 -8.96
N ARG A 645 -2.45 -12.60 -9.20
CA ARG A 645 -2.70 -13.17 -10.52
C ARG A 645 -3.37 -12.11 -11.38
N PHE A 646 -2.80 -11.82 -12.53
CA PHE A 646 -3.54 -11.23 -13.63
C PHE A 646 -4.67 -12.19 -14.04
N SER A 647 -5.88 -11.95 -13.57
CA SER A 647 -7.07 -12.65 -14.06
C SER A 647 -7.70 -11.81 -15.17
N ILE A 648 -7.43 -12.20 -16.40
CA ILE A 648 -8.19 -11.73 -17.55
C ILE A 648 -9.56 -12.42 -17.49
N SER A 649 -10.56 -11.73 -16.95
CA SER A 649 -11.94 -12.15 -16.96
C SER A 649 -12.52 -11.90 -18.35
N SER A 650 -12.62 -12.95 -19.16
CA SER A 650 -13.46 -12.95 -20.36
C SER A 650 -14.92 -13.24 -19.95
N ARG A 651 -15.76 -12.23 -19.82
CA ARG A 651 -17.22 -12.42 -19.85
C ARG A 651 -17.74 -12.10 -21.25
N GLY A 652 -18.16 -13.13 -21.95
CA GLY A 652 -19.05 -13.02 -23.10
C GLY A 652 -20.44 -12.58 -22.64
N GLY A 653 -20.86 -11.39 -23.01
CA GLY A 653 -22.24 -10.96 -22.90
C GLY A 653 -23.10 -11.70 -23.96
N ARG A 654 -24.08 -12.46 -23.54
CA ARG A 654 -25.19 -12.82 -24.40
C ARG A 654 -26.22 -11.69 -24.36
N SER A 655 -26.40 -11.01 -25.46
CA SER A 655 -27.59 -10.21 -25.73
C SER A 655 -28.77 -11.15 -25.98
N ASN A 656 -29.76 -11.14 -25.13
CA ASN A 656 -31.08 -11.57 -25.50
C ASN A 656 -31.86 -10.34 -26.00
N ALA A 657 -32.15 -10.34 -27.27
CA ALA A 657 -33.18 -9.52 -27.84
C ALA A 657 -34.57 -10.09 -27.44
N ARG A 658 -35.35 -9.29 -26.77
CA ARG A 658 -36.75 -9.03 -27.03
C ARG A 658 -37.11 -7.71 -26.40
#